data_854ba2534aa6c46c88e152d29b0234ee
#
_entry.id   854ba2534aa6c46c88e152d29b0234ee
#
_cell.length_a   1.000
_cell.length_b   1.000
_cell.length_c   1.000
_cell.angle_alpha   90.00
_cell.angle_beta   90.00
_cell.angle_gamma   90.00
#
_symmetry.space_group_name_H-M   'P 1'
#
loop_
_entity.id
_entity.type
_entity.pdbx_description
1 polymer ?
#
loop_
_entity_poly.entity_id
_entity_poly.type
_entity_poly.pdbx_seq_one_letter_code
_entity_poly.pdbx_strand_id
1 'polypeptide(L)'
;MRPRRRQQRLVRGVVYVLVLLVVIGMILAVVGPALATAAPTAPESEAAPASQQASQPASDAASSSRSSSRPAPVVVLATNNLTWADLQEQASREGAGASSGSSGVGSAADRLLAFAQRGEPMNLSVRTPADRTCPADAWLTLGRGKRASAVEAAASCAGPTAAIPRSTPLVGALGQDVSVQTVGPSTQLATGAPGGSANRPAPVAPSVDQALAADAELTIVDTASAASTDAERIAALDEALRMVQEQSRPGTRIIVASLADDEAPGPQVAVLPAGTRSARGTSGGLVVGDSTHQAGLTQLTDLTPTLVSALAGRRDPAFDGHALTLPETGRAGVATTDTSAATGDARISRLADDALHARASQATVMRAGALLMGLAVALLVWAAVALRAPKASRREALRRRVTWVAVYLSGLPTALLLVNAAPWWRVGARDGSPSGWASLVAVVAAALVAAGIVGLAAGIAALVRRLRRPRSAASPSPSPSALGAAAATEPVGSPNTPSARGEAAVEPAPDETASPAPTLSPPPRNGTSLTALLVAAAIPLAWLVDAAVGAPLAFNNPLGMNAVVAGRFYGVSNTAFALVAGALIVVIAGVWEVLGGGRRSALLVTALLGGAALLVDGAPQLGADVGGALTLVPTLAFLTAGLANLRLSWRRWLAIGAITVLVVGGFAVVDLLRPGEPTHLGRFARQVADGSAAGVLGRKAYALIGPFVTKPIMAAALACAVVIVAAALWWGRRQVRAWRNGTSPYAWLAPTAHGDNPRVGGQESGSPTRGMSPSGRWVTTALKSLGVLTLVAVLVNDSGVTMAGFILAAAAPALLALTLAGSESAR
;
A
#
# COMPACT_ATOMS: atom_id res chain seq x y z
N MET A 1 20.08 45.56 3.56
CA MET A 1 20.20 44.30 2.78
C MET A 1 20.36 42.99 3.62
N ARG A 2 20.69 43.05 4.91
CA ARG A 2 20.90 41.83 5.75
C ARG A 2 19.67 41.06 6.22
N PRO A 3 18.45 41.61 6.49
CA PRO A 3 17.35 40.85 7.07
C PRO A 3 16.70 39.86 6.08
N ARG A 4 16.61 40.13 4.79
CA ARG A 4 15.96 39.27 3.77
C ARG A 4 16.70 37.97 3.48
N ARG A 5 18.05 37.98 3.51
CA ARG A 5 18.86 36.75 3.36
C ARG A 5 18.72 35.82 4.56
N ARG A 6 18.55 36.37 5.77
CA ARG A 6 18.31 35.58 7.00
C ARG A 6 16.97 34.90 6.95
N GLN A 7 15.92 35.55 6.44
CA GLN A 7 14.58 35.02 6.31
C GLN A 7 14.48 33.89 5.27
N GLN A 8 15.17 34.00 4.14
CA GLN A 8 15.28 32.92 3.15
C GLN A 8 16.05 31.70 3.70
N ARG A 9 17.08 31.94 4.50
CA ARG A 9 17.81 30.86 5.17
C ARG A 9 16.92 30.15 6.19
N LEU A 10 16.08 30.88 6.92
CA LEU A 10 15.16 30.32 7.90
C LEU A 10 14.06 29.46 7.24
N VAL A 11 13.48 29.90 6.11
CA VAL A 11 12.51 29.10 5.32
C VAL A 11 13.13 27.84 4.78
N ARG A 12 14.32 27.97 4.18
CA ARG A 12 15.06 26.80 3.70
C ARG A 12 15.40 25.89 4.89
N GLY A 13 15.79 26.43 6.04
CA GLY A 13 16.05 25.69 7.25
C GLY A 13 14.82 24.92 7.75
N VAL A 14 13.64 25.55 7.81
CA VAL A 14 12.40 24.88 8.23
C VAL A 14 12.00 23.79 7.25
N VAL A 15 12.10 24.02 5.93
CA VAL A 15 11.82 22.98 4.93
C VAL A 15 12.85 21.85 5.00
N TYR A 16 14.13 22.17 5.19
CA TYR A 16 15.18 21.14 5.40
C TYR A 16 14.93 20.36 6.69
N VAL A 17 14.52 21.02 7.78
CA VAL A 17 14.17 20.34 9.03
C VAL A 17 12.92 19.45 8.84
N LEU A 18 11.89 19.93 8.17
CA LEU A 18 10.72 19.11 7.85
C LEU A 18 11.07 17.91 6.95
N VAL A 19 11.84 18.12 5.89
CA VAL A 19 12.33 17.04 5.03
C VAL A 19 13.21 16.09 5.83
N LEU A 20 14.11 16.62 6.67
CA LEU A 20 14.99 15.84 7.53
C LEU A 20 14.19 15.04 8.58
N LEU A 21 13.15 15.61 9.20
CA LEU A 21 12.28 14.90 10.13
C LEU A 21 11.49 13.79 9.44
N VAL A 22 11.00 14.01 8.21
CA VAL A 22 10.38 12.96 7.40
C VAL A 22 11.37 11.85 7.10
N VAL A 23 12.58 12.19 6.63
CA VAL A 23 13.64 11.23 6.32
C VAL A 23 14.11 10.50 7.59
N ILE A 24 14.29 11.21 8.72
CA ILE A 24 14.64 10.59 10.00
C ILE A 24 13.51 9.67 10.48
N GLY A 25 12.24 10.09 10.38
CA GLY A 25 11.08 9.26 10.69
C GLY A 25 11.04 7.98 9.85
N MET A 26 11.33 8.10 8.55
CA MET A 26 11.40 6.95 7.65
C MET A 26 12.63 6.07 7.95
N ILE A 27 13.79 6.64 8.27
CA ILE A 27 14.98 5.90 8.69
C ILE A 27 14.74 5.18 10.03
N LEU A 28 14.11 5.84 11.00
CA LEU A 28 13.77 5.23 12.28
C LEU A 28 12.75 4.11 12.12
N ALA A 29 11.79 4.25 11.22
CA ALA A 29 10.84 3.18 10.88
C ALA A 29 11.53 1.98 10.20
N VAL A 30 12.61 2.22 9.45
CA VAL A 30 13.42 1.16 8.80
C VAL A 30 14.39 0.50 9.78
N VAL A 31 15.05 1.30 10.61
CA VAL A 31 16.12 0.84 11.52
C VAL A 31 15.57 0.42 12.88
N GLY A 32 14.46 1.01 13.34
CA GLY A 32 13.84 0.72 14.63
C GLY A 32 13.50 -0.77 14.84
N PRO A 33 12.85 -1.44 13.89
CA PRO A 33 12.59 -2.89 13.99
C PRO A 33 13.88 -3.73 14.02
N ALA A 34 14.91 -3.33 13.26
CA ALA A 34 16.21 -4.02 13.25
C ALA A 34 16.99 -3.84 14.57
N LEU A 35 16.82 -2.71 15.25
CA LEU A 35 17.38 -2.47 16.59
C LEU A 35 16.58 -3.16 17.69
N ALA A 36 15.26 -3.31 17.52
CA ALA A 36 14.41 -4.02 18.48
C ALA A 36 14.67 -5.53 18.49
N THR A 37 15.09 -6.10 17.35
CA THR A 37 15.52 -7.50 17.24
C THR A 37 16.95 -7.74 17.71
N ALA A 38 17.74 -6.68 17.95
CA ALA A 38 19.10 -6.73 18.46
C ALA A 38 19.20 -6.49 19.97
N ALA A 39 18.08 -6.52 20.72
CA ALA A 39 18.12 -6.47 22.19
C ALA A 39 18.81 -7.75 22.70
N PRO A 40 19.81 -7.63 23.60
CA PRO A 40 20.57 -8.78 24.06
C PRO A 40 19.68 -9.72 24.87
N THR A 41 19.59 -10.97 24.42
CA THR A 41 19.13 -12.06 25.28
C THR A 41 20.04 -12.10 26.51
N ALA A 42 19.45 -12.18 27.68
CA ALA A 42 20.15 -12.29 28.95
C ALA A 42 21.18 -13.43 28.91
N PRO A 43 22.33 -13.29 29.59
CA PRO A 43 23.38 -14.27 29.51
C PRO A 43 22.95 -15.58 30.17
N GLU A 44 22.97 -16.66 29.41
CA GLU A 44 22.98 -18.00 29.96
C GLU A 44 24.29 -18.23 30.72
N SER A 45 24.14 -18.77 31.91
CA SER A 45 25.12 -19.16 32.88
C SER A 45 26.31 -19.85 32.27
N GLU A 46 27.51 -19.32 32.52
CA GLU A 46 28.80 -19.94 32.24
C GLU A 46 28.92 -21.32 32.86
N ALA A 47 29.12 -22.34 32.02
CA ALA A 47 29.79 -23.59 32.40
C ALA A 47 31.18 -23.58 31.80
N ALA A 48 32.16 -23.81 32.68
CA ALA A 48 33.60 -23.68 32.47
C ALA A 48 34.17 -24.55 31.32
N PRO A 49 35.37 -24.17 30.77
CA PRO A 49 35.93 -24.79 29.58
C PRO A 49 36.71 -26.06 29.95
N ALA A 50 36.47 -27.17 29.26
CA ALA A 50 37.32 -28.35 29.24
C ALA A 50 38.22 -28.31 27.99
N SER A 51 39.46 -28.48 28.27
CA SER A 51 40.68 -28.47 27.49
C SER A 51 40.66 -29.27 26.17
N GLN A 52 41.34 -28.68 25.19
CA GLN A 52 41.78 -29.28 23.94
C GLN A 52 42.67 -30.52 24.19
N GLN A 53 42.40 -31.61 23.52
CA GLN A 53 43.39 -32.59 23.11
C GLN A 53 43.12 -33.10 21.70
N ALA A 54 44.08 -32.86 20.83
CA ALA A 54 44.15 -33.46 19.51
C ALA A 54 44.65 -34.92 19.60
N SER A 55 44.02 -35.81 18.82
CA SER A 55 44.74 -36.88 18.12
C SER A 55 43.78 -37.78 17.30
N GLN A 56 44.03 -37.83 16.04
CA GLN A 56 44.08 -38.94 15.05
C GLN A 56 42.95 -39.95 14.88
N PRO A 57 42.76 -40.45 13.64
CA PRO A 57 41.55 -41.16 13.21
C PRO A 57 41.65 -42.66 13.50
N ALA A 58 40.61 -43.24 14.02
CA ALA A 58 40.38 -44.67 13.99
C ALA A 58 39.04 -44.95 13.27
N SER A 59 39.18 -45.64 12.16
CA SER A 59 38.10 -46.35 11.52
C SER A 59 37.54 -47.40 12.49
N ASP A 60 36.25 -47.28 12.83
CA ASP A 60 35.46 -48.47 13.10
C ASP A 60 33.97 -48.10 12.95
N ALA A 61 33.32 -48.93 12.19
CA ALA A 61 31.90 -48.95 11.95
C ALA A 61 31.15 -49.16 13.26
N ALA A 62 30.56 -48.07 13.77
CA ALA A 62 29.42 -48.15 14.66
C ALA A 62 28.22 -47.64 13.91
N SER A 63 27.44 -48.53 13.33
CA SER A 63 26.07 -48.35 12.93
C SER A 63 25.29 -47.90 14.16
N SER A 64 25.29 -46.56 14.45
CA SER A 64 24.27 -45.96 15.29
C SER A 64 22.96 -46.07 14.51
N SER A 65 22.17 -47.09 14.88
CA SER A 65 20.77 -47.19 14.59
C SER A 65 20.12 -45.85 15.05
N ARG A 66 20.01 -44.88 14.12
CA ARG A 66 18.97 -43.88 14.25
C ARG A 66 17.69 -44.70 14.25
N SER A 67 17.07 -44.88 15.40
CA SER A 67 15.70 -45.30 15.45
C SER A 67 14.93 -44.29 14.62
N SER A 68 14.60 -44.68 13.41
CA SER A 68 13.69 -43.94 12.53
C SER A 68 12.31 -43.99 13.17
N SER A 69 12.07 -43.17 14.19
CA SER A 69 10.73 -42.99 14.71
C SER A 69 9.92 -42.40 13.56
N ARG A 70 8.98 -43.21 13.07
CA ARG A 70 8.04 -42.79 12.02
C ARG A 70 7.42 -41.49 12.45
N PRO A 71 7.32 -40.46 11.55
CA PRO A 71 6.71 -39.17 11.90
C PRO A 71 5.29 -39.38 12.43
N ALA A 72 4.88 -38.59 13.42
CA ALA A 72 3.51 -38.67 13.94
C ALA A 72 2.50 -38.41 12.80
N PRO A 73 1.41 -39.23 12.75
CA PRO A 73 0.42 -39.06 11.68
C PRO A 73 -0.27 -37.71 11.72
N VAL A 74 -0.73 -37.27 10.54
CA VAL A 74 -1.51 -36.03 10.37
C VAL A 74 -2.90 -36.40 9.83
N VAL A 75 -3.94 -35.85 10.44
CA VAL A 75 -5.33 -35.93 9.94
C VAL A 75 -5.79 -34.53 9.59
N VAL A 76 -6.24 -34.33 8.35
CA VAL A 76 -6.82 -33.09 7.86
C VAL A 76 -8.34 -33.29 7.74
N LEU A 77 -9.10 -32.58 8.55
CA LEU A 77 -10.55 -32.52 8.48
C LEU A 77 -10.92 -31.25 7.71
N ALA A 78 -11.40 -31.42 6.50
CA ALA A 78 -11.72 -30.34 5.61
C ALA A 78 -13.24 -30.16 5.48
N THR A 79 -13.68 -28.91 5.57
CA THR A 79 -15.04 -28.45 5.31
C THR A 79 -15.02 -27.26 4.34
N ASN A 80 -16.18 -26.63 4.08
CA ASN A 80 -16.31 -25.47 3.21
C ASN A 80 -17.25 -24.44 3.85
N ASN A 81 -17.10 -23.16 3.47
CA ASN A 81 -18.02 -22.06 3.84
C ASN A 81 -18.26 -21.92 5.36
N LEU A 82 -17.22 -22.12 6.17
CA LEU A 82 -17.32 -22.04 7.62
C LEU A 82 -16.40 -20.94 8.16
N THR A 83 -16.99 -19.97 8.87
CA THR A 83 -16.27 -18.87 9.50
C THR A 83 -16.36 -18.95 11.03
N TRP A 84 -15.52 -18.18 11.73
CA TRP A 84 -15.59 -18.09 13.19
C TRP A 84 -16.93 -17.53 13.69
N ALA A 85 -17.54 -16.63 12.91
CA ALA A 85 -18.84 -16.05 13.25
C ALA A 85 -19.95 -17.10 13.18
N ASP A 86 -19.94 -17.99 12.19
CA ASP A 86 -20.93 -19.04 12.03
C ASP A 86 -20.86 -20.03 13.21
N LEU A 87 -19.64 -20.39 13.64
CA LEU A 87 -19.46 -21.24 14.84
C LEU A 87 -19.99 -20.58 16.12
N GLN A 88 -19.69 -19.28 16.32
CA GLN A 88 -20.14 -18.53 17.49
C GLN A 88 -21.67 -18.33 17.48
N GLU A 89 -22.25 -18.07 16.32
CA GLU A 89 -23.68 -17.90 16.14
C GLU A 89 -24.43 -19.21 16.40
N GLN A 90 -23.94 -20.32 15.82
CA GLN A 90 -24.55 -21.63 16.03
C GLN A 90 -24.49 -22.07 17.51
N ALA A 91 -23.34 -21.88 18.18
CA ALA A 91 -23.20 -22.14 19.61
C ALA A 91 -24.21 -21.31 20.44
N SER A 92 -24.40 -20.04 20.08
CA SER A 92 -25.35 -19.14 20.76
C SER A 92 -26.81 -19.58 20.55
N ARG A 93 -27.17 -20.02 19.33
CA ARG A 93 -28.53 -20.52 19.01
C ARG A 93 -28.84 -21.81 19.76
N GLU A 94 -27.91 -22.76 19.78
CA GLU A 94 -28.09 -24.05 20.46
C GLU A 94 -28.14 -23.86 21.99
N GLY A 95 -27.30 -22.94 22.53
CA GLY A 95 -27.31 -22.58 23.95
C GLY A 95 -28.63 -21.91 24.39
N ALA A 96 -29.25 -21.07 23.54
CA ALA A 96 -30.52 -20.43 23.82
C ALA A 96 -31.73 -21.40 23.73
N GLY A 97 -31.60 -22.49 22.94
CA GLY A 97 -32.64 -23.53 22.78
C GLY A 97 -32.59 -24.62 23.84
N ALA A 98 -31.52 -24.75 24.59
CA ALA A 98 -31.36 -25.73 25.67
C ALA A 98 -32.22 -25.30 26.88
N SER A 99 -33.46 -25.83 26.95
CA SER A 99 -34.26 -25.72 28.17
C SER A 99 -33.50 -26.31 29.37
N SER A 100 -33.58 -25.67 30.53
CA SER A 100 -32.86 -25.89 31.80
C SER A 100 -32.92 -27.32 32.39
N GLY A 101 -32.80 -28.37 31.58
CA GLY A 101 -32.92 -29.75 31.97
C GLY A 101 -31.93 -30.76 31.35
N SER A 102 -31.19 -30.39 30.31
CA SER A 102 -30.22 -31.31 29.70
C SER A 102 -28.81 -31.05 30.25
N SER A 103 -28.43 -31.86 31.19
CA SER A 103 -27.10 -31.84 31.79
C SER A 103 -26.00 -32.21 30.80
N GLY A 104 -25.15 -31.25 30.40
CA GLY A 104 -23.73 -31.46 30.41
C GLY A 104 -23.01 -31.83 29.10
N VAL A 105 -23.66 -31.96 27.93
CA VAL A 105 -22.89 -32.14 26.67
C VAL A 105 -23.07 -30.88 25.83
N GLY A 106 -21.96 -30.08 25.75
CA GLY A 106 -21.93 -28.89 24.91
C GLY A 106 -22.35 -29.20 23.46
N SER A 107 -22.88 -28.19 22.74
CA SER A 107 -23.28 -28.33 21.35
C SER A 107 -22.09 -28.75 20.46
N ALA A 108 -22.39 -29.16 19.20
CA ALA A 108 -21.33 -29.44 18.20
C ALA A 108 -20.41 -28.20 17.99
N ALA A 109 -21.03 -27.04 17.89
CA ALA A 109 -20.29 -25.78 17.76
C ALA A 109 -19.41 -25.47 18.98
N ASP A 110 -19.93 -25.70 20.22
CA ASP A 110 -19.15 -25.52 21.46
C ASP A 110 -17.93 -26.43 21.50
N ARG A 111 -18.07 -27.70 21.08
CA ARG A 111 -16.95 -28.64 21.07
C ARG A 111 -15.89 -28.23 20.06
N LEU A 112 -16.26 -27.74 18.86
CA LEU A 112 -15.32 -27.23 17.87
C LEU A 112 -14.62 -25.96 18.35
N LEU A 113 -15.35 -25.03 19.00
CA LEU A 113 -14.75 -23.84 19.61
C LEU A 113 -13.78 -24.22 20.73
N ALA A 114 -14.15 -25.19 21.60
CA ALA A 114 -13.26 -25.69 22.63
C ALA A 114 -12.01 -26.39 22.06
N PHE A 115 -12.14 -27.08 20.92
CA PHE A 115 -10.98 -27.64 20.20
C PHE A 115 -10.08 -26.53 19.67
N ALA A 116 -10.66 -25.49 19.05
CA ALA A 116 -9.94 -24.35 18.54
C ALA A 116 -9.20 -23.55 19.63
N GLN A 117 -9.83 -23.39 20.81
CA GLN A 117 -9.19 -22.74 21.97
C GLN A 117 -7.92 -23.44 22.44
N ARG A 118 -7.89 -24.77 22.37
CA ARG A 118 -6.73 -25.60 22.74
C ARG A 118 -5.67 -25.72 21.66
N GLY A 119 -6.07 -25.46 20.39
CA GLY A 119 -5.20 -25.47 19.22
C GLY A 119 -4.63 -24.08 18.91
N GLU A 120 -4.10 -23.96 17.69
CA GLU A 120 -3.71 -22.67 17.09
C GLU A 120 -4.78 -22.25 16.07
N PRO A 121 -5.78 -21.44 16.49
CA PRO A 121 -6.82 -20.95 15.61
C PRO A 121 -6.28 -19.88 14.68
N MET A 122 -6.68 -19.92 13.41
CA MET A 122 -6.28 -18.98 12.36
C MET A 122 -7.44 -18.71 11.41
N ASN A 123 -7.41 -17.56 10.78
CA ASN A 123 -8.15 -17.27 9.56
C ASN A 123 -7.41 -17.89 8.38
N LEU A 124 -8.10 -18.62 7.51
CA LEU A 124 -7.57 -19.19 6.28
C LEU A 124 -8.03 -18.35 5.07
N SER A 125 -7.10 -17.72 4.38
CA SER A 125 -7.38 -17.09 3.09
C SER A 125 -7.37 -18.14 1.99
N VAL A 126 -8.55 -18.43 1.46
CA VAL A 126 -8.75 -19.53 0.50
C VAL A 126 -8.73 -19.10 -0.97
N ARG A 127 -8.40 -17.83 -1.24
CA ARG A 127 -8.45 -17.23 -2.58
C ARG A 127 -7.74 -18.04 -3.64
N THR A 128 -8.45 -18.36 -4.71
CA THR A 128 -7.97 -18.92 -5.96
C THR A 128 -7.90 -17.84 -7.07
N PRO A 129 -7.63 -18.16 -8.34
CA PRO A 129 -7.68 -17.17 -9.42
C PRO A 129 -9.06 -16.53 -9.65
N ALA A 130 -10.14 -17.17 -9.18
CA ALA A 130 -11.50 -16.68 -9.33
C ALA A 130 -11.91 -15.66 -8.25
N ASP A 131 -13.08 -15.01 -8.38
CA ASP A 131 -13.59 -14.03 -7.42
C ASP A 131 -14.13 -14.66 -6.13
N ARG A 132 -14.49 -15.94 -6.18
CA ARG A 132 -14.83 -16.83 -5.06
C ARG A 132 -14.14 -18.16 -5.27
N THR A 133 -13.92 -18.90 -4.22
CA THR A 133 -13.24 -20.20 -4.28
C THR A 133 -14.23 -21.32 -4.20
N CYS A 134 -14.46 -22.00 -5.32
CA CYS A 134 -15.26 -23.20 -5.38
C CYS A 134 -14.57 -24.38 -4.68
N PRO A 135 -15.31 -25.35 -4.13
CA PRO A 135 -14.72 -26.53 -3.47
C PRO A 135 -13.71 -27.25 -4.36
N ALA A 136 -14.00 -27.45 -5.64
CA ALA A 136 -13.08 -28.10 -6.58
C ALA A 136 -11.76 -27.32 -6.77
N ASP A 137 -11.84 -25.99 -6.83
CA ASP A 137 -10.65 -25.11 -6.93
C ASP A 137 -9.81 -25.19 -5.65
N ALA A 138 -10.48 -25.23 -4.50
CA ALA A 138 -9.84 -25.34 -3.19
C ALA A 138 -9.07 -26.66 -3.04
N TRP A 139 -9.70 -27.77 -3.35
CA TRP A 139 -9.06 -29.09 -3.32
C TRP A 139 -7.89 -29.20 -4.29
N LEU A 140 -8.04 -28.65 -5.49
CA LEU A 140 -6.92 -28.59 -6.46
C LEU A 140 -5.78 -27.70 -5.97
N THR A 141 -6.08 -26.57 -5.33
CA THR A 141 -5.09 -25.66 -4.74
C THR A 141 -4.33 -26.34 -3.59
N LEU A 142 -5.05 -27.01 -2.68
CA LEU A 142 -4.47 -27.82 -1.61
C LEU A 142 -3.55 -28.91 -2.16
N GLY A 143 -3.98 -29.61 -3.21
CA GLY A 143 -3.20 -30.68 -3.82
C GLY A 143 -1.90 -30.22 -4.48
N ARG A 144 -1.80 -28.95 -4.87
CA ARG A 144 -0.69 -28.44 -5.68
C ARG A 144 0.20 -27.43 -4.97
N GLY A 145 -0.24 -26.91 -3.81
CA GLY A 145 0.46 -25.83 -3.12
C GLY A 145 0.57 -24.54 -3.93
N LYS A 146 -0.31 -24.39 -4.94
CA LYS A 146 -0.42 -23.22 -5.81
C LYS A 146 -1.88 -22.90 -6.07
N ARG A 147 -2.19 -21.63 -6.21
CA ARG A 147 -3.53 -21.21 -6.58
C ARG A 147 -3.90 -21.79 -7.94
N ALA A 148 -4.94 -22.61 -7.98
CA ALA A 148 -5.41 -23.30 -9.17
C ALA A 148 -6.92 -23.15 -9.32
N SER A 149 -7.41 -23.30 -10.55
CA SER A 149 -8.83 -23.36 -10.84
C SER A 149 -9.14 -24.63 -11.63
N ALA A 150 -10.13 -25.37 -11.16
CA ALA A 150 -10.66 -26.56 -11.78
C ALA A 150 -11.99 -26.26 -12.51
N VAL A 151 -12.57 -25.07 -12.30
CA VAL A 151 -13.88 -24.68 -12.79
C VAL A 151 -13.76 -23.52 -13.78
N GLU A 152 -14.34 -23.68 -15.00
CA GLU A 152 -14.35 -22.64 -16.01
C GLU A 152 -15.22 -21.43 -15.64
N ALA A 153 -16.36 -21.71 -14.99
CA ALA A 153 -17.34 -20.70 -14.60
C ALA A 153 -17.45 -20.60 -13.08
N ALA A 154 -16.58 -19.79 -12.47
CA ALA A 154 -16.55 -19.56 -11.02
C ALA A 154 -17.88 -19.06 -10.44
N ALA A 155 -18.78 -18.52 -11.25
CA ALA A 155 -20.07 -18.01 -10.78
C ALA A 155 -21.05 -19.11 -10.34
N SER A 156 -20.94 -20.31 -10.86
CA SER A 156 -21.88 -21.43 -10.59
C SER A 156 -21.25 -22.58 -9.81
N CYS A 157 -19.93 -22.59 -9.61
CA CYS A 157 -19.17 -23.72 -9.07
C CYS A 157 -19.56 -25.07 -9.67
N ALA A 158 -20.12 -25.07 -10.89
CA ALA A 158 -20.56 -26.27 -11.58
C ALA A 158 -19.34 -27.06 -12.08
N GLY A 159 -19.20 -28.25 -11.60
CA GLY A 159 -18.29 -29.35 -11.92
C GLY A 159 -16.89 -29.06 -12.49
N PRO A 160 -15.93 -29.91 -12.27
CA PRO A 160 -14.57 -29.71 -12.79
C PRO A 160 -14.56 -29.80 -14.31
N THR A 161 -13.93 -28.84 -14.98
CA THR A 161 -13.66 -28.89 -16.40
C THR A 161 -12.41 -29.72 -16.70
N ALA A 162 -12.29 -30.23 -17.91
CA ALA A 162 -11.26 -31.20 -18.32
C ALA A 162 -9.81 -30.66 -18.31
N ALA A 163 -9.58 -29.38 -18.07
CA ALA A 163 -8.24 -28.76 -18.13
C ALA A 163 -7.56 -28.65 -16.74
N ILE A 164 -7.38 -29.78 -16.06
CA ILE A 164 -6.63 -29.81 -14.80
C ILE A 164 -5.12 -29.63 -15.11
N PRO A 165 -4.43 -28.64 -14.50
CA PRO A 165 -3.02 -28.39 -14.77
C PRO A 165 -2.11 -29.59 -14.50
N ARG A 166 -1.12 -29.83 -15.36
CA ARG A 166 -0.14 -30.91 -15.21
C ARG A 166 0.95 -30.58 -14.17
N SER A 167 0.61 -30.33 -12.92
CA SER A 167 1.60 -30.14 -11.86
C SER A 167 1.63 -31.35 -10.93
N THR A 168 2.71 -31.55 -10.19
CA THR A 168 2.86 -32.64 -9.25
C THR A 168 1.79 -32.53 -8.15
N PRO A 169 0.94 -33.55 -7.95
CA PRO A 169 -0.05 -33.54 -6.88
C PRO A 169 0.61 -33.74 -5.51
N LEU A 170 -0.14 -33.50 -4.43
CA LEU A 170 0.32 -33.64 -3.04
C LEU A 170 1.01 -34.98 -2.78
N VAL A 171 0.42 -36.09 -3.25
CA VAL A 171 0.98 -37.44 -3.09
C VAL A 171 2.36 -37.57 -3.78
N GLY A 172 2.53 -36.95 -4.95
CA GLY A 172 3.83 -36.93 -5.61
C GLY A 172 4.87 -36.08 -4.88
N ALA A 173 4.43 -34.99 -4.25
CA ALA A 173 5.30 -34.15 -3.42
C ALA A 173 5.67 -34.82 -2.10
N LEU A 174 4.79 -35.61 -1.51
CA LEU A 174 5.07 -36.42 -0.31
C LEU A 174 6.06 -37.57 -0.60
N GLY A 175 6.02 -38.12 -1.81
CA GLY A 175 6.84 -39.28 -2.21
C GLY A 175 6.17 -40.61 -1.88
N GLN A 176 6.83 -41.71 -2.32
CA GLN A 176 6.27 -43.06 -2.16
C GLN A 176 6.36 -43.61 -0.72
N ASP A 177 7.18 -42.99 0.11
CA ASP A 177 7.44 -43.41 1.47
C ASP A 177 6.36 -42.97 2.47
N VAL A 178 5.50 -42.01 2.07
CA VAL A 178 4.41 -41.50 2.90
C VAL A 178 3.08 -42.13 2.47
N SER A 179 2.46 -42.85 3.36
CA SER A 179 1.14 -43.47 3.14
C SER A 179 0.04 -42.45 3.28
N VAL A 180 -0.86 -42.35 2.28
CA VAL A 180 -1.96 -41.39 2.23
C VAL A 180 -3.28 -42.13 2.10
N GLN A 181 -4.25 -41.78 2.91
CA GLN A 181 -5.63 -42.24 2.87
C GLN A 181 -6.58 -41.07 2.76
N THR A 182 -7.69 -41.26 2.06
CA THR A 182 -8.67 -40.15 1.87
C THR A 182 -10.09 -40.62 2.11
N VAL A 183 -10.98 -39.70 2.49
CA VAL A 183 -12.43 -39.92 2.63
C VAL A 183 -13.17 -38.81 1.87
N GLY A 184 -14.10 -39.20 1.01
CA GLY A 184 -14.88 -38.31 0.18
C GLY A 184 -14.29 -38.13 -1.23
N PRO A 185 -15.15 -38.02 -2.25
CA PRO A 185 -14.73 -37.98 -3.67
C PRO A 185 -13.92 -36.73 -4.04
N SER A 186 -14.17 -35.60 -3.41
CA SER A 186 -13.50 -34.32 -3.71
C SER A 186 -12.02 -34.36 -3.39
N THR A 187 -11.59 -35.21 -2.45
CA THR A 187 -10.19 -35.36 -2.04
C THR A 187 -9.29 -35.88 -3.16
N GLN A 188 -9.85 -36.51 -4.18
CA GLN A 188 -9.10 -36.96 -5.35
C GLN A 188 -8.50 -35.82 -6.17
N LEU A 189 -9.11 -34.63 -6.13
CA LEU A 189 -8.55 -33.42 -6.75
C LEU A 189 -7.24 -33.00 -6.08
N ALA A 190 -7.11 -33.24 -4.78
CA ALA A 190 -5.87 -32.97 -4.06
C ALA A 190 -4.81 -34.07 -4.25
N THR A 191 -5.20 -35.33 -4.34
CA THR A 191 -4.30 -36.47 -4.31
C THR A 191 -4.11 -37.16 -5.65
N GLY A 192 -5.08 -37.04 -6.57
CA GLY A 192 -5.06 -37.69 -7.87
C GLY A 192 -4.26 -36.95 -8.93
N ALA A 193 -3.66 -37.69 -9.88
CA ALA A 193 -3.14 -37.17 -11.12
C ALA A 193 -4.14 -37.40 -12.25
N PRO A 194 -4.70 -36.35 -12.89
CA PRO A 194 -5.46 -36.57 -14.11
C PRO A 194 -4.53 -36.99 -15.23
N GLY A 195 -4.85 -38.14 -15.82
CA GLY A 195 -4.25 -38.56 -17.08
C GLY A 195 -2.86 -39.19 -17.01
N GLY A 196 -2.67 -40.28 -16.28
CA GLY A 196 -1.66 -41.28 -16.69
C GLY A 196 -0.22 -41.03 -16.30
N SER A 197 0.11 -40.18 -15.32
CA SER A 197 1.47 -40.18 -14.79
C SER A 197 1.61 -41.19 -13.63
N ALA A 198 2.82 -41.68 -13.41
CA ALA A 198 3.19 -42.83 -12.57
C ALA A 198 2.78 -42.80 -11.07
N ASN A 199 2.06 -41.79 -10.60
CA ASN A 199 1.59 -41.68 -9.24
C ASN A 199 0.16 -42.24 -9.12
N ARG A 200 0.01 -43.33 -8.42
CA ARG A 200 -1.28 -43.94 -8.09
C ARG A 200 -2.06 -42.92 -7.19
N PRO A 201 -3.33 -42.62 -7.49
CA PRO A 201 -4.14 -41.79 -6.59
C PRO A 201 -4.24 -42.44 -5.22
N ALA A 202 -4.34 -41.64 -4.16
CA ALA A 202 -4.55 -42.16 -2.83
C ALA A 202 -5.86 -42.96 -2.77
N PRO A 203 -5.90 -44.09 -2.05
CA PRO A 203 -7.12 -44.88 -1.86
C PRO A 203 -8.17 -44.02 -1.13
N VAL A 204 -9.45 -44.15 -1.57
CA VAL A 204 -10.58 -43.48 -0.95
C VAL A 204 -11.30 -44.49 -0.08
N ALA A 205 -11.32 -44.24 1.23
CA ALA A 205 -12.09 -45.06 2.16
C ALA A 205 -13.58 -44.63 2.15
N PRO A 206 -14.52 -45.54 2.35
CA PRO A 206 -15.94 -45.20 2.40
C PRO A 206 -16.34 -44.43 3.65
N SER A 207 -15.55 -44.49 4.74
CA SER A 207 -15.83 -43.83 6.01
C SER A 207 -14.56 -43.44 6.75
N VAL A 208 -14.68 -42.57 7.76
CA VAL A 208 -13.55 -42.08 8.56
C VAL A 208 -12.90 -43.19 9.38
N ASP A 209 -13.71 -44.04 10.01
CA ASP A 209 -13.24 -45.17 10.80
C ASP A 209 -12.38 -46.13 9.97
N GLN A 210 -12.80 -46.45 8.74
CA GLN A 210 -12.01 -47.29 7.82
C GLN A 210 -10.72 -46.62 7.36
N ALA A 211 -10.77 -45.29 7.14
CA ALA A 211 -9.56 -44.55 6.80
C ALA A 211 -8.54 -44.54 7.94
N LEU A 212 -9.00 -44.40 9.19
CA LEU A 212 -8.14 -44.46 10.39
C LEU A 212 -7.58 -45.84 10.63
N ALA A 213 -8.39 -46.92 10.38
CA ALA A 213 -7.95 -48.28 10.49
C ALA A 213 -6.82 -48.67 9.52
N ALA A 214 -6.69 -47.94 8.39
CA ALA A 214 -5.62 -48.13 7.41
C ALA A 214 -4.24 -47.63 7.89
N ASP A 215 -4.19 -46.92 9.02
CA ASP A 215 -2.99 -46.47 9.70
C ASP A 215 -2.00 -45.66 8.83
N ALA A 216 -2.59 -44.81 7.98
CA ALA A 216 -1.81 -43.94 7.09
C ALA A 216 -1.12 -42.79 7.84
N GLU A 217 -0.01 -42.31 7.30
CA GLU A 217 0.71 -41.16 7.85
C GLU A 217 -0.02 -39.84 7.58
N LEU A 218 -0.80 -39.78 6.49
CA LEU A 218 -1.69 -38.67 6.16
C LEU A 218 -3.11 -39.21 5.88
N THR A 219 -4.08 -38.73 6.62
CA THR A 219 -5.49 -38.95 6.32
C THR A 219 -6.16 -37.62 5.99
N ILE A 220 -6.85 -37.54 4.87
CA ILE A 220 -7.58 -36.34 4.42
C ILE A 220 -9.07 -36.69 4.33
N VAL A 221 -9.91 -35.96 5.05
CA VAL A 221 -11.35 -36.18 5.13
C VAL A 221 -12.10 -34.97 4.61
N ASP A 222 -12.98 -35.18 3.63
CA ASP A 222 -13.96 -34.19 3.19
C ASP A 222 -15.25 -34.39 3.99
N THR A 223 -15.52 -33.51 4.96
CA THR A 223 -16.73 -33.58 5.80
C THR A 223 -17.90 -32.80 5.20
N ALA A 224 -17.68 -31.99 4.16
CA ALA A 224 -18.68 -31.10 3.57
C ALA A 224 -19.43 -31.71 2.38
N SER A 225 -19.02 -32.88 1.88
CA SER A 225 -19.54 -33.43 0.61
C SER A 225 -21.06 -33.71 0.60
N ALA A 226 -21.68 -33.90 1.76
CA ALA A 226 -23.13 -34.13 1.89
C ALA A 226 -23.88 -33.02 2.64
N ALA A 227 -23.18 -31.97 3.14
CA ALA A 227 -23.76 -30.92 3.95
C ALA A 227 -24.26 -29.75 3.09
N SER A 228 -25.49 -29.33 3.31
CA SER A 228 -26.12 -28.20 2.60
C SER A 228 -26.28 -26.95 3.44
N THR A 229 -26.21 -27.05 4.78
CA THR A 229 -26.38 -25.97 5.72
C THR A 229 -25.19 -25.86 6.66
N ASP A 230 -24.99 -24.68 7.30
CA ASP A 230 -23.93 -24.47 8.29
C ASP A 230 -24.05 -25.44 9.47
N ALA A 231 -25.29 -25.68 9.95
CA ALA A 231 -25.51 -26.61 11.05
C ALA A 231 -25.09 -28.04 10.67
N GLU A 232 -25.42 -28.50 9.44
CA GLU A 232 -25.00 -29.81 8.94
C GLU A 232 -23.46 -29.87 8.76
N ARG A 233 -22.81 -28.82 8.25
CA ARG A 233 -21.35 -28.72 8.13
C ARG A 233 -20.66 -28.81 9.49
N ILE A 234 -21.18 -28.07 10.49
CA ILE A 234 -20.68 -28.07 11.86
C ILE A 234 -20.86 -29.45 12.49
N ALA A 235 -22.04 -30.08 12.36
CA ALA A 235 -22.33 -31.42 12.91
C ALA A 235 -21.45 -32.51 12.27
N ALA A 236 -21.28 -32.49 10.94
CA ALA A 236 -20.43 -33.46 10.24
C ALA A 236 -18.93 -33.29 10.62
N LEU A 237 -18.48 -32.06 10.77
CA LEU A 237 -17.10 -31.76 11.19
C LEU A 237 -16.86 -32.20 12.64
N ASP A 238 -17.80 -31.94 13.55
CA ASP A 238 -17.71 -32.36 14.95
C ASP A 238 -17.70 -33.88 15.07
N GLU A 239 -18.58 -34.58 14.35
CA GLU A 239 -18.62 -36.04 14.34
C GLU A 239 -17.29 -36.63 13.83
N ALA A 240 -16.77 -36.13 12.73
CA ALA A 240 -15.46 -36.54 12.20
C ALA A 240 -14.33 -36.26 13.21
N LEU A 241 -14.37 -35.10 13.87
CA LEU A 241 -13.38 -34.74 14.89
C LEU A 241 -13.44 -35.70 16.10
N ARG A 242 -14.62 -36.04 16.57
CA ARG A 242 -14.80 -37.02 17.65
C ARG A 242 -14.24 -38.38 17.26
N MET A 243 -14.60 -38.91 16.09
CA MET A 243 -14.07 -40.18 15.58
C MET A 243 -12.53 -40.19 15.54
N VAL A 244 -11.93 -39.09 15.02
CA VAL A 244 -10.48 -38.98 14.98
C VAL A 244 -9.86 -38.91 16.38
N GLN A 245 -10.47 -38.20 17.32
CA GLN A 245 -9.98 -38.12 18.71
C GLN A 245 -10.06 -39.42 19.45
N GLU A 246 -11.12 -40.23 19.19
CA GLU A 246 -11.35 -41.50 19.83
C GLU A 246 -10.51 -42.66 19.23
N GLN A 247 -10.33 -42.65 17.90
CA GLN A 247 -9.79 -43.82 17.19
C GLN A 247 -8.35 -43.62 16.68
N SER A 248 -7.85 -42.35 16.59
CA SER A 248 -6.49 -42.17 16.10
C SER A 248 -5.44 -42.50 17.14
N ARG A 249 -4.22 -42.77 16.65
CA ARG A 249 -3.05 -43.05 17.53
C ARG A 249 -2.75 -41.89 18.46
N PRO A 250 -2.27 -42.11 19.67
CA PRO A 250 -1.75 -41.07 20.53
C PRO A 250 -0.65 -40.27 19.83
N GLY A 251 -0.78 -38.95 19.84
CA GLY A 251 0.19 -38.10 19.18
C GLY A 251 -0.19 -37.69 17.73
N THR A 252 -1.32 -38.14 17.21
CA THR A 252 -1.85 -37.71 15.92
C THR A 252 -2.10 -36.20 15.92
N ARG A 253 -1.63 -35.54 14.86
CA ARG A 253 -1.76 -34.09 14.64
C ARG A 253 -3.02 -33.82 13.83
N ILE A 254 -3.97 -33.13 14.40
CA ILE A 254 -5.27 -32.84 13.75
C ILE A 254 -5.27 -31.42 13.23
N ILE A 255 -5.54 -31.26 11.94
CA ILE A 255 -5.75 -29.97 11.26
C ILE A 255 -7.21 -29.91 10.86
N VAL A 256 -7.91 -28.83 11.24
CA VAL A 256 -9.26 -28.52 10.75
C VAL A 256 -9.13 -27.33 9.80
N ALA A 257 -9.78 -27.37 8.63
CA ALA A 257 -9.72 -26.28 7.68
C ALA A 257 -11.00 -26.19 6.82
N SER A 258 -11.58 -25.01 6.72
CA SER A 258 -12.60 -24.68 5.75
C SER A 258 -11.94 -24.19 4.47
N LEU A 259 -12.07 -24.92 3.37
CA LEU A 259 -11.24 -24.76 2.18
C LEU A 259 -11.82 -23.84 1.11
N ALA A 260 -13.15 -23.64 1.09
CA ALA A 260 -13.87 -22.86 0.07
C ALA A 260 -14.73 -21.75 0.67
N ASP A 261 -15.01 -20.71 -0.12
CA ASP A 261 -15.79 -19.52 0.27
C ASP A 261 -16.81 -19.11 -0.83
N ASP A 262 -17.35 -20.08 -1.55
CA ASP A 262 -18.22 -19.86 -2.70
C ASP A 262 -19.58 -19.24 -2.34
N GLU A 263 -20.08 -19.45 -1.12
CA GLU A 263 -21.31 -18.83 -0.64
C GLU A 263 -21.08 -17.36 -0.21
N ALA A 264 -20.01 -17.09 0.57
CA ALA A 264 -19.71 -15.77 1.07
C ALA A 264 -18.20 -15.53 1.11
N PRO A 265 -17.60 -14.87 0.10
CA PRO A 265 -16.16 -14.67 0.04
C PRO A 265 -15.58 -14.02 1.30
N GLY A 266 -14.59 -14.67 1.90
CA GLY A 266 -13.95 -14.19 3.12
C GLY A 266 -12.99 -15.20 3.74
N PRO A 267 -12.23 -14.76 4.77
CA PRO A 267 -11.37 -15.68 5.52
C PRO A 267 -12.19 -16.78 6.20
N GLN A 268 -11.71 -18.00 6.10
CA GLN A 268 -12.35 -19.22 6.58
C GLN A 268 -11.68 -19.71 7.89
N VAL A 269 -12.33 -20.64 8.59
CA VAL A 269 -11.77 -21.27 9.80
C VAL A 269 -10.61 -22.17 9.44
N ALA A 270 -9.51 -22.07 10.21
CA ALA A 270 -8.49 -23.10 10.32
C ALA A 270 -8.05 -23.27 11.76
N VAL A 271 -7.82 -24.52 12.17
CA VAL A 271 -7.25 -24.86 13.47
C VAL A 271 -6.06 -25.80 13.23
N LEU A 272 -4.91 -25.37 13.66
CA LEU A 272 -3.69 -26.16 13.60
C LEU A 272 -3.37 -26.79 14.96
N PRO A 273 -2.54 -27.85 15.01
CA PRO A 273 -2.14 -28.45 16.28
C PRO A 273 -1.50 -27.44 17.23
N ALA A 274 -1.81 -27.55 18.52
CA ALA A 274 -1.21 -26.71 19.55
C ALA A 274 0.33 -26.79 19.50
N GLY A 275 1.00 -25.63 19.58
CA GLY A 275 2.45 -25.54 19.44
C GLY A 275 2.95 -25.46 17.99
N THR A 276 2.06 -25.30 17.00
CA THR A 276 2.45 -24.91 15.65
C THR A 276 3.18 -23.57 15.68
N ARG A 277 4.26 -23.46 14.91
CA ARG A 277 5.13 -22.29 14.88
C ARG A 277 5.32 -21.78 13.46
N SER A 278 5.63 -20.49 13.37
CA SER A 278 6.13 -19.89 12.14
C SER A 278 7.53 -19.28 12.38
N ALA A 279 8.25 -18.97 11.31
CA ALA A 279 9.52 -18.26 11.42
C ALA A 279 9.36 -16.83 11.97
N ARG A 280 8.13 -16.29 11.92
CA ARG A 280 7.78 -14.94 12.42
C ARG A 280 7.30 -14.91 13.87
N GLY A 281 7.13 -16.09 14.49
CA GLY A 281 6.66 -16.19 15.86
C GLY A 281 5.17 -15.90 16.03
N THR A 282 4.81 -15.29 17.17
CA THR A 282 3.43 -15.00 17.56
C THR A 282 3.24 -13.50 17.84
N SER A 283 2.02 -13.02 17.66
CA SER A 283 1.62 -11.66 18.01
C SER A 283 0.20 -11.65 18.57
N GLY A 284 0.04 -11.11 19.80
CA GLY A 284 -1.26 -11.08 20.47
C GLY A 284 -1.85 -12.48 20.69
N GLY A 285 -1.01 -13.48 20.97
CA GLY A 285 -1.43 -14.87 21.21
C GLY A 285 -1.80 -15.66 19.95
N LEU A 286 -1.57 -15.10 18.75
CA LEU A 286 -1.84 -15.76 17.46
C LEU A 286 -0.54 -15.96 16.68
N VAL A 287 -0.42 -17.09 15.98
CA VAL A 287 0.70 -17.37 15.07
C VAL A 287 0.70 -16.37 13.91
N VAL A 288 1.85 -15.80 13.61
CA VAL A 288 2.00 -14.89 12.46
C VAL A 288 2.29 -15.71 11.22
N GLY A 289 1.44 -15.68 10.21
CA GLY A 289 1.65 -16.44 8.97
C GLY A 289 2.91 -15.96 8.22
N ASP A 290 3.77 -16.90 7.80
CA ASP A 290 5.01 -16.55 7.09
C ASP A 290 4.76 -15.96 5.70
N SER A 291 3.70 -16.41 5.02
CA SER A 291 3.29 -15.90 3.72
C SER A 291 2.48 -14.60 3.80
N THR A 292 1.79 -14.37 4.93
CA THR A 292 0.88 -13.23 5.10
C THR A 292 1.49 -12.08 5.90
N HIS A 293 2.44 -12.35 6.79
CA HIS A 293 2.98 -11.43 7.80
C HIS A 293 1.91 -10.87 8.75
N GLN A 294 0.74 -11.53 8.82
CA GLN A 294 -0.38 -11.12 9.66
C GLN A 294 -0.60 -12.15 10.77
N ALA A 295 -0.88 -11.66 11.99
CA ALA A 295 -1.20 -12.52 13.12
C ALA A 295 -2.55 -13.20 12.90
N GLY A 296 -2.61 -14.52 13.10
CA GLY A 296 -3.81 -15.29 12.95
C GLY A 296 -4.31 -15.46 11.50
N LEU A 297 -3.47 -15.21 10.49
CA LEU A 297 -3.84 -15.37 9.08
C LEU A 297 -2.84 -16.24 8.33
N THR A 298 -3.33 -17.29 7.67
CA THR A 298 -2.56 -18.16 6.77
C THR A 298 -3.27 -18.29 5.43
N GLN A 299 -2.61 -18.83 4.42
CA GLN A 299 -3.18 -19.09 3.10
C GLN A 299 -3.44 -20.57 2.89
N LEU A 300 -4.43 -20.92 2.08
CA LEU A 300 -4.67 -22.30 1.66
C LEU A 300 -3.42 -22.94 1.04
N THR A 301 -2.66 -22.17 0.27
CA THR A 301 -1.39 -22.61 -0.33
C THR A 301 -0.29 -22.94 0.70
N ASP A 302 -0.42 -22.52 1.96
CA ASP A 302 0.55 -22.80 3.02
C ASP A 302 0.37 -24.19 3.62
N LEU A 303 -0.83 -24.79 3.49
CA LEU A 303 -1.13 -26.11 4.05
C LEU A 303 -0.32 -27.21 3.36
N THR A 304 -0.18 -27.17 2.03
CA THR A 304 0.58 -28.15 1.27
C THR A 304 2.06 -28.25 1.69
N PRO A 305 2.85 -27.14 1.66
CA PRO A 305 4.22 -27.19 2.13
C PRO A 305 4.32 -27.52 3.62
N THR A 306 3.31 -27.19 4.44
CA THR A 306 3.24 -27.58 5.85
C THR A 306 3.14 -29.11 5.99
N LEU A 307 2.25 -29.75 5.24
CA LEU A 307 2.09 -31.21 5.24
C LEU A 307 3.34 -31.92 4.71
N VAL A 308 3.90 -31.43 3.59
CA VAL A 308 5.11 -32.02 2.98
C VAL A 308 6.32 -31.86 3.91
N SER A 309 6.49 -30.71 4.55
CA SER A 309 7.57 -30.50 5.53
C SER A 309 7.42 -31.38 6.77
N ALA A 310 6.18 -31.55 7.27
CA ALA A 310 5.90 -32.32 8.48
C ALA A 310 6.02 -33.82 8.31
N LEU A 311 5.75 -34.35 7.10
CA LEU A 311 5.69 -35.80 6.84
C LEU A 311 6.90 -36.30 6.06
N ALA A 312 7.36 -35.55 5.06
CA ALA A 312 8.48 -35.94 4.21
C ALA A 312 9.80 -35.21 4.55
N GLY A 313 9.79 -34.26 5.49
CA GLY A 313 10.98 -33.49 5.87
C GLY A 313 11.56 -32.64 4.72
N ARG A 314 10.81 -32.45 3.63
CA ARG A 314 11.27 -31.79 2.41
C ARG A 314 10.63 -30.42 2.27
N ARG A 315 11.33 -29.52 1.57
CA ARG A 315 10.81 -28.26 1.13
C ARG A 315 10.89 -28.22 -0.39
N ASP A 316 9.78 -27.99 -1.06
CA ASP A 316 9.74 -27.86 -2.51
C ASP A 316 9.58 -26.37 -2.86
N PRO A 317 10.59 -25.75 -3.53
CA PRO A 317 10.52 -24.34 -3.92
C PRO A 317 9.46 -24.08 -5.00
N ALA A 318 8.83 -25.11 -5.54
CA ALA A 318 7.76 -25.00 -6.51
C ALA A 318 6.44 -24.56 -5.88
N PHE A 319 6.24 -24.66 -4.56
CA PHE A 319 5.04 -24.20 -3.88
C PHE A 319 4.99 -22.66 -3.77
N ASP A 320 3.80 -22.09 -3.85
CA ASP A 320 3.60 -20.64 -3.68
C ASP A 320 3.53 -20.24 -2.19
N GLY A 321 3.11 -21.17 -1.32
CA GLY A 321 2.96 -20.98 0.12
C GLY A 321 4.24 -21.22 0.91
N HIS A 322 4.18 -20.92 2.21
CA HIS A 322 5.25 -21.13 3.17
C HIS A 322 4.82 -22.13 4.23
N ALA A 323 5.71 -23.08 4.56
CA ALA A 323 5.42 -24.11 5.54
C ALA A 323 5.38 -23.54 6.97
N LEU A 324 4.31 -23.82 7.71
CA LEU A 324 4.28 -23.72 9.16
C LEU A 324 4.93 -24.98 9.78
N THR A 325 5.59 -24.82 10.91
CA THR A 325 6.23 -25.94 11.59
C THR A 325 5.25 -26.55 12.57
N LEU A 326 4.76 -27.76 12.26
CA LEU A 326 3.91 -28.51 13.16
C LEU A 326 4.73 -29.10 14.32
N PRO A 327 4.16 -29.30 15.51
CA PRO A 327 4.82 -30.01 16.62
C PRO A 327 5.17 -31.46 16.20
N GLU A 328 6.18 -32.04 16.81
CA GLU A 328 6.61 -33.41 16.51
C GLU A 328 5.53 -34.44 16.86
N THR A 329 4.75 -34.18 17.90
CA THR A 329 3.62 -35.01 18.32
C THR A 329 2.41 -34.13 18.58
N GLY A 330 1.22 -34.63 18.27
CA GLY A 330 -0.08 -34.04 18.59
C GLY A 330 -0.45 -34.06 20.08
N ARG A 331 0.51 -34.33 20.98
CA ARG A 331 0.27 -34.13 22.40
C ARG A 331 -0.22 -32.68 22.55
N ALA A 332 -1.42 -32.52 23.12
CA ALA A 332 -1.82 -31.26 23.67
C ALA A 332 -0.67 -30.83 24.60
N GLY A 333 0.25 -30.03 24.04
CA GLY A 333 1.36 -29.50 24.81
C GLY A 333 0.71 -28.85 26.01
N VAL A 334 1.17 -29.21 27.19
CA VAL A 334 0.97 -28.34 28.34
C VAL A 334 1.38 -26.97 27.83
N ALA A 335 0.39 -26.15 27.59
CA ALA A 335 0.62 -24.78 27.10
C ALA A 335 1.58 -24.16 28.11
N THR A 336 2.80 -23.88 27.68
CA THR A 336 3.81 -23.21 28.51
C THR A 336 3.47 -21.72 28.71
N THR A 337 2.31 -21.31 28.28
CA THR A 337 1.70 -20.01 28.55
C THR A 337 0.28 -20.23 29.02
N ASP A 338 -0.12 -19.50 30.06
CA ASP A 338 -1.47 -19.42 30.64
C ASP A 338 -2.55 -19.21 29.57
N THR A 339 -2.94 -20.29 28.85
CA THR A 339 -4.11 -20.26 27.98
C THR A 339 -5.33 -20.59 28.82
N SER A 340 -5.77 -19.62 29.63
CA SER A 340 -7.11 -19.65 30.23
C SER A 340 -8.16 -19.70 29.09
N ALA A 341 -9.32 -20.29 29.34
CA ALA A 341 -10.44 -20.29 28.37
C ALA A 341 -10.75 -18.85 27.89
N ALA A 342 -10.68 -17.86 28.76
CA ALA A 342 -10.82 -16.44 28.46
C ALA A 342 -9.82 -15.94 27.39
N THR A 343 -8.56 -16.44 27.41
CA THR A 343 -7.57 -16.09 26.38
C THR A 343 -7.91 -16.78 25.05
N GLY A 344 -8.44 -18.01 25.08
CA GLY A 344 -8.92 -18.73 23.91
C GLY A 344 -10.08 -18.02 23.21
N ASP A 345 -11.07 -17.59 23.98
CA ASP A 345 -12.23 -16.83 23.48
C ASP A 345 -11.81 -15.48 22.88
N ALA A 346 -10.88 -14.77 23.51
CA ALA A 346 -10.36 -13.52 22.98
C ALA A 346 -9.64 -13.71 21.62
N ARG A 347 -8.89 -14.82 21.44
CA ARG A 347 -8.23 -15.14 20.17
C ARG A 347 -9.27 -15.39 19.06
N ILE A 348 -10.29 -16.21 19.33
CA ILE A 348 -11.36 -16.53 18.36
C ILE A 348 -12.19 -15.27 18.03
N SER A 349 -12.56 -14.47 19.04
CA SER A 349 -13.30 -13.23 18.84
C SER A 349 -12.50 -12.23 17.98
N ARG A 350 -11.19 -12.17 18.17
CA ARG A 350 -10.31 -11.35 17.32
C ARG A 350 -10.30 -11.84 15.87
N LEU A 351 -10.21 -13.15 15.65
CA LEU A 351 -10.23 -13.72 14.30
C LEU A 351 -11.57 -13.49 13.59
N ALA A 352 -12.70 -13.59 14.31
CA ALA A 352 -14.02 -13.25 13.80
C ALA A 352 -14.11 -11.77 13.39
N ASP A 353 -13.58 -10.86 14.24
CA ASP A 353 -13.54 -9.43 13.94
C ASP A 353 -12.64 -9.10 12.76
N ASP A 354 -11.47 -9.73 12.64
CA ASP A 354 -10.54 -9.57 11.51
C ASP A 354 -11.19 -10.06 10.19
N ALA A 355 -11.96 -11.15 10.22
CA ALA A 355 -12.71 -11.65 9.07
C ALA A 355 -13.86 -10.70 8.68
N LEU A 356 -14.59 -10.15 9.66
CA LEU A 356 -15.61 -9.12 9.44
C LEU A 356 -15.00 -7.86 8.82
N HIS A 357 -13.86 -7.40 9.34
CA HIS A 357 -13.12 -6.25 8.81
C HIS A 357 -12.73 -6.47 7.34
N ALA A 358 -12.19 -7.64 7.00
CA ALA A 358 -11.83 -7.98 5.63
C ALA A 358 -13.03 -7.90 4.67
N ARG A 359 -14.18 -8.47 5.08
CA ARG A 359 -15.43 -8.43 4.29
C ARG A 359 -16.00 -7.01 4.16
N ALA A 360 -16.04 -6.24 5.25
CA ALA A 360 -16.50 -4.85 5.24
C ALA A 360 -15.62 -3.97 4.34
N SER A 361 -14.31 -4.15 4.43
CA SER A 361 -13.35 -3.47 3.56
C SER A 361 -13.59 -3.82 2.09
N GLN A 362 -13.72 -5.10 1.75
CA GLN A 362 -13.99 -5.55 0.39
C GLN A 362 -15.28 -4.93 -0.17
N ALA A 363 -16.36 -4.89 0.62
CA ALA A 363 -17.62 -4.26 0.23
C ALA A 363 -17.47 -2.74 -0.01
N THR A 364 -16.47 -2.11 0.59
CA THR A 364 -16.25 -0.66 0.54
C THR A 364 -15.27 -0.23 -0.58
N VAL A 365 -14.37 -1.11 -1.03
CA VAL A 365 -13.30 -0.81 -2.02
C VAL A 365 -13.84 -0.10 -3.26
N MET A 366 -14.85 -0.68 -3.94
CA MET A 366 -15.38 -0.11 -5.18
C MET A 366 -16.02 1.25 -4.95
N ARG A 367 -16.73 1.42 -3.82
CA ARG A 367 -17.40 2.68 -3.46
C ARG A 367 -16.39 3.77 -3.12
N ALA A 368 -15.41 3.47 -2.29
CA ALA A 368 -14.36 4.42 -1.90
C ALA A 368 -13.49 4.83 -3.09
N GLY A 369 -13.07 3.87 -3.93
CA GLY A 369 -12.29 4.14 -5.12
C GLY A 369 -13.04 4.97 -6.16
N ALA A 370 -14.29 4.61 -6.47
CA ALA A 370 -15.13 5.35 -7.42
C ALA A 370 -15.43 6.78 -6.92
N LEU A 371 -15.72 6.92 -5.62
CA LEU A 371 -15.96 8.23 -5.01
C LEU A 371 -14.71 9.11 -5.10
N LEU A 372 -13.55 8.59 -4.75
CA LEU A 372 -12.29 9.35 -4.76
C LEU A 372 -11.94 9.82 -6.18
N MET A 373 -12.01 8.92 -7.16
CA MET A 373 -11.78 9.25 -8.57
C MET A 373 -12.84 10.20 -9.13
N GLY A 374 -14.12 9.96 -8.81
CA GLY A 374 -15.23 10.81 -9.22
C GLY A 374 -15.12 12.24 -8.69
N LEU A 375 -14.76 12.40 -7.41
CA LEU A 375 -14.53 13.72 -6.79
C LEU A 375 -13.35 14.45 -7.44
N ALA A 376 -12.27 13.76 -7.79
CA ALA A 376 -11.13 14.38 -8.49
C ALA A 376 -11.53 14.87 -9.89
N VAL A 377 -12.27 14.06 -10.64
CA VAL A 377 -12.80 14.47 -11.96
C VAL A 377 -13.79 15.64 -11.83
N ALA A 378 -14.72 15.55 -10.88
CA ALA A 378 -15.70 16.62 -10.62
C ALA A 378 -15.01 17.94 -10.24
N LEU A 379 -13.95 17.88 -9.42
CA LEU A 379 -13.13 19.04 -9.08
C LEU A 379 -12.50 19.67 -10.32
N LEU A 380 -11.90 18.87 -11.21
CA LEU A 380 -11.28 19.36 -12.43
C LEU A 380 -12.29 20.03 -13.36
N VAL A 381 -13.46 19.41 -13.56
CA VAL A 381 -14.55 19.97 -14.37
C VAL A 381 -15.06 21.25 -13.75
N TRP A 382 -15.33 21.25 -12.45
CA TRP A 382 -15.77 22.44 -11.74
C TRP A 382 -14.76 23.59 -11.81
N ALA A 383 -13.47 23.30 -11.58
CA ALA A 383 -12.40 24.29 -11.71
C ALA A 383 -12.33 24.84 -13.14
N ALA A 384 -12.41 23.99 -14.16
CA ALA A 384 -12.40 24.41 -15.55
C ALA A 384 -13.57 25.35 -15.92
N VAL A 385 -14.75 25.14 -15.35
CA VAL A 385 -15.91 25.99 -15.57
C VAL A 385 -15.86 27.26 -14.71
N ALA A 386 -15.61 27.11 -13.42
CA ALA A 386 -15.65 28.21 -12.45
C ALA A 386 -14.61 29.31 -12.73
N LEU A 387 -13.40 28.90 -13.16
CA LEU A 387 -12.31 29.84 -13.44
C LEU A 387 -12.50 30.63 -14.77
N ARG A 388 -13.54 30.34 -15.55
CA ARG A 388 -13.96 31.13 -16.73
C ARG A 388 -14.91 32.26 -16.42
N ALA A 389 -15.29 32.46 -15.15
CA ALA A 389 -16.24 33.50 -14.79
C ALA A 389 -15.86 34.90 -15.36
N PRO A 390 -16.79 35.68 -15.93
CA PRO A 390 -16.44 36.91 -16.65
C PRO A 390 -16.00 38.04 -15.70
N LYS A 391 -16.61 38.13 -14.51
CA LYS A 391 -16.31 39.17 -13.52
C LYS A 391 -15.09 38.84 -12.67
N ALA A 392 -14.12 39.75 -12.56
CA ALA A 392 -12.85 39.56 -11.83
C ALA A 392 -13.07 39.18 -10.35
N SER A 393 -13.98 39.85 -9.65
CA SER A 393 -14.32 39.57 -8.25
C SER A 393 -14.88 38.16 -8.07
N ARG A 394 -15.75 37.70 -8.99
CA ARG A 394 -16.32 36.35 -8.97
C ARG A 394 -15.26 35.32 -9.28
N ARG A 395 -14.34 35.56 -10.23
CA ARG A 395 -13.21 34.66 -10.52
C ARG A 395 -12.33 34.43 -9.28
N GLU A 396 -12.02 35.52 -8.57
CA GLU A 396 -11.16 35.44 -7.38
C GLU A 396 -11.85 34.67 -6.25
N ALA A 397 -13.15 34.93 -6.00
CA ALA A 397 -13.92 34.19 -5.01
C ALA A 397 -14.00 32.68 -5.36
N LEU A 398 -14.26 32.35 -6.63
CA LEU A 398 -14.30 30.97 -7.12
C LEU A 398 -12.91 30.31 -7.05
N ARG A 399 -11.85 31.00 -7.39
CA ARG A 399 -10.49 30.53 -7.26
C ARG A 399 -10.19 30.10 -5.82
N ARG A 400 -10.51 30.94 -4.82
CA ARG A 400 -10.32 30.59 -3.40
C ARG A 400 -11.12 29.35 -3.00
N ARG A 401 -12.39 29.26 -3.43
CA ARG A 401 -13.23 28.07 -3.15
C ARG A 401 -12.63 26.81 -3.78
N VAL A 402 -12.27 26.87 -5.05
CA VAL A 402 -11.64 25.73 -5.75
C VAL A 402 -10.34 25.32 -5.06
N THR A 403 -9.52 26.28 -4.63
CA THR A 403 -8.26 25.99 -3.91
C THR A 403 -8.54 25.22 -2.62
N TRP A 404 -9.47 25.69 -1.78
CA TRP A 404 -9.75 25.01 -0.50
C TRP A 404 -10.41 23.65 -0.67
N VAL A 405 -11.30 23.49 -1.65
CA VAL A 405 -11.87 22.17 -1.98
C VAL A 405 -10.78 21.24 -2.50
N ALA A 406 -9.86 21.73 -3.32
CA ALA A 406 -8.71 20.93 -3.79
C ALA A 406 -7.78 20.53 -2.64
N VAL A 407 -7.50 21.44 -1.69
CA VAL A 407 -6.73 21.11 -0.47
C VAL A 407 -7.45 20.03 0.35
N TYR A 408 -8.76 20.18 0.53
CA TYR A 408 -9.56 19.21 1.28
C TYR A 408 -9.55 17.82 0.62
N LEU A 409 -9.80 17.76 -0.70
CA LEU A 409 -9.80 16.50 -1.44
C LEU A 409 -8.41 15.84 -1.46
N SER A 410 -7.32 16.64 -1.42
CA SER A 410 -5.96 16.10 -1.26
C SER A 410 -5.75 15.39 0.08
N GLY A 411 -6.54 15.70 1.11
CA GLY A 411 -6.47 15.04 2.41
C GLY A 411 -7.16 13.68 2.46
N LEU A 412 -8.09 13.40 1.54
CA LEU A 412 -8.91 12.19 1.57
C LEU A 412 -8.11 10.87 1.49
N PRO A 413 -7.07 10.72 0.65
CA PRO A 413 -6.30 9.47 0.61
C PRO A 413 -5.62 9.14 1.95
N THR A 414 -5.11 10.16 2.65
CA THR A 414 -4.56 9.99 4.01
C THR A 414 -5.66 9.69 5.01
N ALA A 415 -6.78 10.38 4.92
CA ALA A 415 -7.91 10.18 5.83
C ALA A 415 -8.50 8.76 5.71
N LEU A 416 -8.64 8.24 4.49
CA LEU A 416 -9.10 6.86 4.25
C LEU A 416 -8.15 5.81 4.83
N LEU A 417 -6.83 6.07 4.85
CA LEU A 417 -5.90 5.22 5.58
C LEU A 417 -6.16 5.27 7.09
N LEU A 418 -6.24 6.47 7.65
CA LEU A 418 -6.35 6.69 9.10
C LEU A 418 -7.68 6.23 9.69
N VAL A 419 -8.75 6.16 8.90
CA VAL A 419 -10.05 5.63 9.37
C VAL A 419 -9.93 4.20 9.89
N ASN A 420 -8.98 3.40 9.39
CA ASN A 420 -8.72 2.05 9.85
C ASN A 420 -8.19 1.98 11.30
N ALA A 421 -7.82 3.09 11.90
CA ALA A 421 -7.52 3.16 13.33
C ALA A 421 -8.77 3.06 14.23
N ALA A 422 -9.98 3.16 13.67
CA ALA A 422 -11.24 3.02 14.38
C ALA A 422 -12.05 1.85 13.81
N PRO A 423 -12.80 1.08 14.63
CA PRO A 423 -13.50 -0.12 14.19
C PRO A 423 -14.81 0.19 13.45
N TRP A 424 -14.72 0.93 12.34
CA TRP A 424 -15.84 1.34 11.51
C TRP A 424 -16.62 0.15 10.92
N TRP A 425 -15.97 -0.99 10.70
CA TRP A 425 -16.54 -2.21 10.11
C TRP A 425 -17.56 -2.90 11.02
N ARG A 426 -17.54 -2.64 12.33
CA ARG A 426 -18.49 -3.21 13.31
C ARG A 426 -19.84 -2.52 13.27
N VAL A 427 -19.98 -1.35 12.63
CA VAL A 427 -21.20 -0.57 12.66
C VAL A 427 -22.32 -1.27 11.90
N GLY A 428 -23.36 -1.68 12.64
CA GLY A 428 -24.53 -2.36 12.10
C GLY A 428 -24.27 -3.78 11.60
N ALA A 429 -23.09 -4.35 11.89
CA ALA A 429 -22.77 -5.74 11.56
C ALA A 429 -23.70 -6.69 12.33
N ARG A 430 -24.12 -7.77 11.67
CA ARG A 430 -24.96 -8.85 12.23
C ARG A 430 -24.46 -10.18 11.71
N ASP A 431 -24.46 -11.18 12.57
CA ASP A 431 -24.13 -12.56 12.23
C ASP A 431 -22.85 -12.67 11.38
N GLY A 432 -21.80 -11.97 11.82
CA GLY A 432 -20.51 -11.92 11.13
C GLY A 432 -20.54 -11.23 9.74
N SER A 433 -21.67 -10.70 9.29
CA SER A 433 -21.80 -10.04 8.00
C SER A 433 -21.72 -8.51 8.11
N PRO A 434 -20.99 -7.82 7.20
CA PRO A 434 -20.86 -6.38 7.23
C PRO A 434 -22.14 -5.68 6.80
N SER A 435 -22.49 -4.59 7.50
CA SER A 435 -23.61 -3.74 7.14
C SER A 435 -23.21 -2.71 6.05
N GLY A 436 -24.20 -2.31 5.22
CA GLY A 436 -24.04 -1.17 4.31
C GLY A 436 -23.73 0.15 5.04
N TRP A 437 -24.17 0.30 6.31
CA TRP A 437 -23.84 1.46 7.16
C TRP A 437 -22.36 1.58 7.47
N ALA A 438 -21.62 0.48 7.57
CA ALA A 438 -20.20 0.49 7.81
C ALA A 438 -19.44 1.29 6.72
N SER A 439 -19.78 1.07 5.44
CA SER A 439 -19.19 1.84 4.34
C SER A 439 -19.49 3.33 4.43
N LEU A 440 -20.72 3.70 4.81
CA LEU A 440 -21.10 5.10 4.97
C LEU A 440 -20.33 5.75 6.12
N VAL A 441 -20.24 5.08 7.26
CA VAL A 441 -19.47 5.56 8.42
C VAL A 441 -18.01 5.73 8.06
N ALA A 442 -17.39 4.80 7.32
CA ALA A 442 -16.01 4.93 6.84
C ALA A 442 -15.82 6.19 5.98
N VAL A 443 -16.73 6.46 5.04
CA VAL A 443 -16.67 7.65 4.18
C VAL A 443 -16.87 8.94 4.98
N VAL A 444 -17.85 8.98 5.89
CA VAL A 444 -18.09 10.15 6.74
C VAL A 444 -16.92 10.41 7.68
N ALA A 445 -16.39 9.35 8.32
CA ALA A 445 -15.21 9.46 9.16
C ALA A 445 -13.99 9.97 8.37
N ALA A 446 -13.76 9.45 7.16
CA ALA A 446 -12.71 9.96 6.29
C ALA A 446 -12.89 11.45 5.95
N ALA A 447 -14.12 11.89 5.71
CA ALA A 447 -14.40 13.30 5.46
C ALA A 447 -14.05 14.18 6.68
N LEU A 448 -14.39 13.74 7.89
CA LEU A 448 -14.06 14.46 9.14
C LEU A 448 -12.54 14.46 9.40
N VAL A 449 -11.88 13.32 9.23
CA VAL A 449 -10.41 13.20 9.39
C VAL A 449 -9.69 14.09 8.36
N ALA A 450 -10.16 14.15 7.11
CA ALA A 450 -9.61 15.04 6.09
C ALA A 450 -9.73 16.51 6.51
N ALA A 451 -10.87 16.92 7.08
CA ALA A 451 -11.03 18.27 7.62
C ALA A 451 -10.04 18.54 8.78
N GLY A 452 -9.82 17.57 9.65
CA GLY A 452 -8.81 17.63 10.72
C GLY A 452 -7.39 17.79 10.18
N ILE A 453 -7.01 17.02 9.15
CA ILE A 453 -5.69 17.11 8.50
C ILE A 453 -5.49 18.52 7.91
N VAL A 454 -6.51 19.05 7.21
CA VAL A 454 -6.45 20.40 6.65
C VAL A 454 -6.35 21.47 7.75
N GLY A 455 -7.12 21.31 8.83
CA GLY A 455 -7.06 22.22 9.99
C GLY A 455 -5.69 22.23 10.65
N LEU A 456 -5.09 21.05 10.87
CA LEU A 456 -3.74 20.90 11.42
C LEU A 456 -2.69 21.55 10.50
N ALA A 457 -2.74 21.24 9.21
CA ALA A 457 -1.82 21.82 8.23
C ALA A 457 -1.95 23.35 8.15
N ALA A 458 -3.18 23.89 8.23
CA ALA A 458 -3.43 25.33 8.27
C ALA A 458 -2.91 25.97 9.56
N GLY A 459 -3.06 25.29 10.70
CA GLY A 459 -2.50 25.69 11.99
C GLY A 459 -0.98 25.75 11.96
N ILE A 460 -0.31 24.72 11.44
CA ILE A 460 1.15 24.70 11.25
C ILE A 460 1.59 25.84 10.32
N ALA A 461 0.89 26.05 9.20
CA ALA A 461 1.19 27.13 8.27
C ALA A 461 1.00 28.50 8.93
N ALA A 462 0.01 28.67 9.80
CA ALA A 462 -0.23 29.91 10.55
C ALA A 462 0.88 30.13 11.60
N LEU A 463 1.28 29.10 12.32
CA LEU A 463 2.37 29.15 13.31
C LEU A 463 3.69 29.54 12.64
N VAL A 464 4.03 28.89 11.54
CA VAL A 464 5.24 29.22 10.74
C VAL A 464 5.21 30.67 10.27
N ARG A 465 4.05 31.21 9.89
CA ARG A 465 3.87 32.62 9.53
C ARG A 465 4.07 33.54 10.73
N ARG A 466 3.51 33.20 11.91
CA ARG A 466 3.70 33.97 13.15
C ARG A 466 5.16 34.05 13.56
N LEU A 467 5.86 32.93 13.53
CA LEU A 467 7.29 32.84 13.86
C LEU A 467 8.17 33.62 12.84
N ARG A 468 7.66 33.86 11.64
CA ARG A 468 8.32 34.61 10.58
C ARG A 468 8.05 36.11 10.60
N ARG A 469 7.04 36.60 11.34
CA ARG A 469 6.81 38.04 11.47
C ARG A 469 8.02 38.62 12.24
N PRO A 470 8.73 39.62 11.66
CA PRO A 470 9.73 40.33 12.44
C PRO A 470 8.99 40.94 13.65
N ARG A 471 9.50 40.74 14.84
CA ARG A 471 9.13 41.58 15.97
C ARG A 471 9.42 43.00 15.52
N SER A 472 8.39 43.81 15.30
CA SER A 472 8.55 45.24 15.11
C SER A 472 9.37 45.71 16.28
N ALA A 473 10.59 46.22 15.99
CA ALA A 473 11.32 46.99 16.97
C ALA A 473 10.33 48.04 17.46
N ALA A 474 10.10 48.07 18.74
CA ALA A 474 9.35 49.13 19.39
C ALA A 474 9.79 50.45 18.78
N SER A 475 8.84 51.18 18.18
CA SER A 475 9.08 52.53 17.74
C SER A 475 9.72 53.28 18.91
N PRO A 476 10.84 53.95 18.76
CA PRO A 476 11.33 54.81 19.81
C PRO A 476 10.26 55.86 20.04
N SER A 477 9.76 55.99 21.26
CA SER A 477 8.88 57.02 21.73
C SER A 477 9.44 58.39 21.27
N PRO A 478 8.63 59.32 20.72
CA PRO A 478 9.12 60.67 20.45
C PRO A 478 9.50 61.30 21.81
N SER A 479 10.76 61.71 21.93
CA SER A 479 11.23 62.51 23.08
C SER A 479 10.44 63.79 23.18
N PRO A 480 9.93 64.16 24.38
CA PRO A 480 9.29 65.46 24.60
C PRO A 480 10.40 66.49 24.88
N SER A 481 10.84 67.24 23.90
CA SER A 481 11.61 68.43 24.12
C SER A 481 11.56 69.36 22.90
N ALA A 482 10.66 70.32 22.86
CA ALA A 482 10.78 71.69 22.42
C ALA A 482 9.43 72.40 22.44
N LEU A 483 9.03 72.71 23.67
CA LEU A 483 8.16 73.87 23.88
C LEU A 483 9.05 75.09 24.11
N GLY A 484 8.94 76.08 23.27
CA GLY A 484 9.52 77.35 23.58
C GLY A 484 9.81 78.25 22.41
N ALA A 485 9.00 79.22 22.22
CA ALA A 485 9.27 80.59 21.73
C ALA A 485 8.39 80.96 20.52
N ALA A 486 7.38 81.70 20.96
CA ALA A 486 6.50 82.50 20.09
C ALA A 486 7.20 83.79 19.57
N ALA A 487 6.63 84.31 18.57
CA ALA A 487 6.34 85.70 18.32
C ALA A 487 6.87 86.35 16.98
N ALA A 488 5.87 86.71 16.19
CA ALA A 488 5.71 87.97 15.55
C ALA A 488 6.59 88.36 14.35
N THR A 489 6.04 88.56 13.20
CA THR A 489 5.57 89.74 12.54
C THR A 489 5.64 89.67 11.01
N GLU A 490 4.52 89.79 10.41
CA GLU A 490 4.45 90.32 8.98
C GLU A 490 4.87 91.77 8.92
N PRO A 491 5.07 92.44 7.74
CA PRO A 491 4.44 92.20 6.45
C PRO A 491 5.22 92.72 5.16
N VAL A 492 4.63 92.40 4.02
CA VAL A 492 4.46 93.29 2.79
C VAL A 492 5.69 93.50 1.87
N GLY A 493 5.45 93.31 0.54
CA GLY A 493 6.06 94.01 -0.55
C GLY A 493 6.47 93.25 -1.78
N SER A 494 5.59 93.04 -2.74
CA SER A 494 5.94 92.93 -4.16
C SER A 494 6.33 94.38 -4.69
N PRO A 495 6.81 94.60 -5.95
CA PRO A 495 6.93 93.77 -7.15
C PRO A 495 8.15 94.05 -8.03
N ASN A 496 8.20 93.41 -9.18
CA ASN A 496 8.75 93.87 -10.51
C ASN A 496 10.16 93.26 -10.99
N THR A 497 9.95 92.51 -12.05
CA THR A 497 10.82 92.24 -13.21
C THR A 497 11.65 93.42 -13.67
N PRO A 498 12.64 93.34 -14.64
CA PRO A 498 12.94 92.24 -15.60
C PRO A 498 14.45 92.14 -15.98
N SER A 499 14.71 91.00 -16.71
CA SER A 499 15.66 90.93 -17.83
C SER A 499 17.15 91.25 -17.66
N ALA A 500 18.05 90.28 -17.94
CA ALA A 500 19.01 90.30 -19.03
C ALA A 500 19.96 89.13 -19.03
N ARG A 501 20.18 88.64 -20.21
CA ARG A 501 21.23 87.76 -20.74
C ARG A 501 22.59 87.72 -20.01
N GLY A 502 23.16 86.51 -19.98
CA GLY A 502 24.58 86.24 -19.75
C GLY A 502 24.91 84.77 -19.93
N GLU A 503 25.54 84.51 -21.11
CA GLU A 503 26.21 83.28 -21.38
C GLU A 503 27.40 83.07 -20.40
N ALA A 504 27.52 81.90 -19.85
CA ALA A 504 28.82 81.32 -19.41
C ALA A 504 28.77 79.83 -19.04
N ALA A 505 29.58 79.12 -19.69
CA ALA A 505 30.43 77.94 -19.26
C ALA A 505 29.71 76.79 -18.56
N VAL A 506 29.70 75.65 -19.29
CA VAL A 506 29.40 74.33 -18.87
C VAL A 506 30.59 73.75 -18.09
N GLU A 507 30.41 73.44 -16.78
CA GLU A 507 31.28 72.53 -16.04
C GLU A 507 30.56 71.16 -15.94
N PRO A 508 31.25 70.01 -16.08
CA PRO A 508 30.59 68.73 -16.02
C PRO A 508 30.31 68.34 -14.55
N ALA A 509 29.01 68.02 -14.28
CA ALA A 509 28.56 67.44 -13.01
C ALA A 509 29.16 66.05 -12.75
N PRO A 510 29.46 65.70 -11.49
CA PRO A 510 29.98 64.39 -11.15
C PRO A 510 28.94 63.29 -11.33
N ASP A 511 29.43 62.15 -11.82
CA ASP A 511 28.74 60.86 -12.00
C ASP A 511 27.74 60.56 -10.86
N GLU A 512 26.45 60.60 -11.13
CA GLU A 512 25.45 59.99 -10.32
C GLU A 512 25.67 58.45 -10.37
N THR A 513 26.21 57.94 -9.30
CA THR A 513 26.29 56.51 -9.05
C THR A 513 24.98 55.80 -9.37
N ALA A 514 25.02 54.98 -10.38
CA ALA A 514 23.93 54.11 -10.80
C ALA A 514 23.30 53.41 -9.59
N SER A 515 22.06 53.77 -9.27
CA SER A 515 21.21 53.02 -8.33
C SER A 515 21.16 51.53 -8.76
N PRO A 516 21.50 50.60 -7.91
CA PRO A 516 21.42 49.18 -8.26
C PRO A 516 19.98 48.84 -8.60
N ALA A 517 19.78 48.27 -9.79
CA ALA A 517 18.48 47.80 -10.26
C ALA A 517 17.73 47.03 -9.13
N PRO A 518 16.41 47.24 -8.97
CA PRO A 518 15.66 46.56 -7.94
C PRO A 518 15.68 45.07 -8.18
N THR A 519 16.48 44.36 -7.36
CA THR A 519 16.44 42.90 -7.35
C THR A 519 15.04 42.46 -7.00
N LEU A 520 14.31 41.94 -7.97
CA LEU A 520 12.98 41.34 -7.81
C LEU A 520 13.02 40.33 -6.67
N SER A 521 12.46 40.74 -5.55
CA SER A 521 12.24 39.85 -4.41
C SER A 521 11.13 38.85 -4.77
N PRO A 522 11.31 37.55 -4.57
CA PRO A 522 10.21 36.61 -4.75
C PRO A 522 9.05 37.03 -3.84
N PRO A 523 7.81 37.00 -4.34
CA PRO A 523 6.63 37.44 -3.59
C PRO A 523 6.46 36.65 -2.28
N PRO A 524 5.89 37.25 -1.23
CA PRO A 524 5.64 36.58 0.04
C PRO A 524 4.69 35.39 -0.19
N ARG A 525 5.14 34.18 0.16
CA ARG A 525 4.34 32.97 0.01
C ARG A 525 3.21 32.97 1.04
N ASN A 526 1.97 32.85 0.53
CA ASN A 526 0.77 32.83 1.36
C ASN A 526 0.68 31.50 2.15
N GLY A 527 0.05 31.52 3.33
CA GLY A 527 -0.13 30.33 4.16
C GLY A 527 -0.89 29.20 3.46
N THR A 528 -1.74 29.53 2.49
CA THR A 528 -2.49 28.56 1.68
C THR A 528 -1.57 27.64 0.87
N SER A 529 -0.46 28.16 0.30
CA SER A 529 0.50 27.31 -0.44
C SER A 529 1.23 26.32 0.47
N LEU A 530 1.57 26.73 1.70
CA LEU A 530 2.20 25.83 2.67
C LEU A 530 1.18 24.78 3.16
N THR A 531 -0.06 25.18 3.45
CA THR A 531 -1.13 24.24 3.82
C THR A 531 -1.34 23.18 2.74
N ALA A 532 -1.47 23.58 1.47
CA ALA A 532 -1.63 22.68 0.35
C ALA A 532 -0.45 21.69 0.22
N LEU A 533 0.78 22.16 0.42
CA LEU A 533 1.98 21.31 0.37
C LEU A 533 2.02 20.31 1.52
N LEU A 534 1.66 20.72 2.74
CA LEU A 534 1.62 19.84 3.91
C LEU A 534 0.56 18.75 3.76
N VAL A 535 -0.65 19.12 3.29
CA VAL A 535 -1.72 18.14 3.06
C VAL A 535 -1.33 17.15 1.96
N ALA A 536 -0.76 17.62 0.85
CA ALA A 536 -0.27 16.74 -0.21
C ALA A 536 0.85 15.81 0.26
N ALA A 537 1.78 16.32 1.10
CA ALA A 537 2.89 15.54 1.65
C ALA A 537 2.42 14.49 2.69
N ALA A 538 1.27 14.69 3.31
CA ALA A 538 0.69 13.72 4.24
C ALA A 538 0.37 12.38 3.55
N ILE A 539 0.07 12.37 2.24
CA ILE A 539 -0.22 11.13 1.50
C ILE A 539 1.00 10.21 1.48
N PRO A 540 2.13 10.57 0.83
CA PRO A 540 3.27 9.67 0.78
C PRO A 540 3.84 9.40 2.18
N LEU A 541 3.79 10.37 3.10
CA LEU A 541 4.28 10.19 4.45
C LEU A 541 3.47 9.10 5.20
N ALA A 542 2.16 9.22 5.27
CA ALA A 542 1.32 8.29 6.05
C ALA A 542 1.37 6.87 5.49
N TRP A 543 1.21 6.71 4.17
CA TRP A 543 1.21 5.39 3.54
C TRP A 543 2.57 4.70 3.58
N LEU A 544 3.68 5.44 3.39
CA LEU A 544 5.02 4.84 3.44
C LEU A 544 5.45 4.53 4.88
N VAL A 545 5.08 5.36 5.86
CA VAL A 545 5.32 5.04 7.27
C VAL A 545 4.53 3.81 7.69
N ASP A 546 3.25 3.72 7.33
CA ASP A 546 2.42 2.55 7.61
C ASP A 546 3.02 1.27 7.00
N ALA A 547 3.46 1.32 5.73
CA ALA A 547 4.13 0.21 5.06
C ALA A 547 5.44 -0.19 5.76
N ALA A 548 6.22 0.78 6.25
CA ALA A 548 7.49 0.54 6.93
C ALA A 548 7.33 -0.14 8.30
N VAL A 549 6.18 0.04 8.97
CA VAL A 549 5.88 -0.61 10.26
C VAL A 549 5.03 -1.89 10.12
N GLY A 550 4.90 -2.43 8.89
CA GLY A 550 4.17 -3.68 8.62
C GLY A 550 2.75 -3.47 8.08
N ALA A 551 2.38 -2.25 7.74
CA ALA A 551 1.10 -1.87 7.12
C ALA A 551 -0.17 -2.16 7.96
N PRO A 552 -0.18 -1.87 9.27
CA PRO A 552 -1.33 -2.16 10.12
C PRO A 552 -2.61 -1.40 9.73
N LEU A 553 -2.49 -0.18 9.16
CA LEU A 553 -3.63 0.61 8.71
C LEU A 553 -4.00 0.32 7.26
N ALA A 554 -3.05 -0.11 6.42
CA ALA A 554 -3.31 -0.47 5.03
C ALA A 554 -3.88 -1.89 4.89
N PHE A 555 -3.70 -2.77 5.87
CA PHE A 555 -4.29 -4.10 5.86
C PHE A 555 -5.79 -4.04 6.18
N ASN A 556 -6.61 -4.74 5.42
CA ASN A 556 -8.07 -4.64 5.41
C ASN A 556 -8.60 -3.20 5.28
N ASN A 557 -7.87 -2.35 4.56
CA ASN A 557 -8.29 -0.98 4.25
C ASN A 557 -8.98 -0.93 2.88
N PRO A 558 -10.03 -0.10 2.69
CA PRO A 558 -10.71 0.04 1.39
C PRO A 558 -9.80 0.44 0.21
N LEU A 559 -8.67 1.10 0.47
CA LEU A 559 -7.69 1.48 -0.57
C LEU A 559 -6.35 0.75 -0.41
N GLY A 560 -6.27 -0.17 0.54
CA GLY A 560 -5.05 -0.90 0.88
C GLY A 560 -5.04 -2.33 0.38
N MET A 561 -4.62 -3.22 1.26
CA MET A 561 -4.60 -4.67 1.06
C MET A 561 -5.83 -5.30 1.72
N ASN A 562 -6.22 -6.50 1.26
CA ASN A 562 -7.40 -7.14 1.79
C ASN A 562 -7.23 -8.67 1.82
N ALA A 563 -7.63 -9.30 2.94
CA ALA A 563 -7.51 -10.74 3.15
C ALA A 563 -8.45 -11.54 2.22
N VAL A 564 -9.59 -10.97 1.81
CA VAL A 564 -10.52 -11.61 0.85
C VAL A 564 -9.93 -11.66 -0.54
N VAL A 565 -9.33 -10.55 -1.02
CA VAL A 565 -8.70 -10.49 -2.35
C VAL A 565 -7.39 -11.28 -2.38
N ALA A 566 -6.68 -11.32 -1.26
CA ALA A 566 -5.46 -12.08 -1.08
C ALA A 566 -4.39 -11.85 -2.17
N GLY A 567 -4.39 -10.68 -2.79
CA GLY A 567 -3.38 -10.31 -3.77
C GLY A 567 -2.03 -10.04 -3.11
N ARG A 568 -2.08 -9.36 -1.96
CA ARG A 568 -0.94 -9.01 -1.11
C ARG A 568 -1.44 -8.82 0.32
N PHE A 569 -0.63 -9.19 1.31
CA PHE A 569 -1.00 -9.11 2.73
C PHE A 569 -0.12 -8.14 3.52
N TYR A 570 1.00 -7.68 2.98
CA TYR A 570 1.94 -6.76 3.59
C TYR A 570 2.59 -5.86 2.54
N GLY A 571 3.23 -4.80 3.00
CA GLY A 571 3.95 -3.85 2.15
C GLY A 571 3.03 -2.82 1.49
N VAL A 572 3.33 -2.44 0.24
CA VAL A 572 2.59 -1.42 -0.51
C VAL A 572 1.72 -2.08 -1.57
N SER A 573 0.40 -1.85 -1.53
CA SER A 573 -0.52 -2.31 -2.58
C SER A 573 -0.40 -1.42 -3.84
N ASN A 574 -0.84 -1.94 -4.99
CA ASN A 574 -0.86 -1.16 -6.23
C ASN A 574 -1.64 0.15 -6.09
N THR A 575 -2.77 0.12 -5.38
CA THR A 575 -3.59 1.32 -5.09
C THR A 575 -2.84 2.32 -4.23
N ALA A 576 -2.23 1.84 -3.13
CA ALA A 576 -1.40 2.66 -2.25
C ALA A 576 -0.22 3.28 -3.01
N PHE A 577 0.48 2.48 -3.83
CA PHE A 577 1.55 2.96 -4.70
C PHE A 577 1.08 4.08 -5.62
N ALA A 578 -0.06 3.92 -6.30
CA ALA A 578 -0.59 4.92 -7.21
C ALA A 578 -0.89 6.26 -6.51
N LEU A 579 -1.49 6.20 -5.32
CA LEU A 579 -1.75 7.38 -4.49
C LEU A 579 -0.45 8.05 -4.04
N VAL A 580 0.48 7.27 -3.50
CA VAL A 580 1.79 7.72 -3.01
C VAL A 580 2.59 8.37 -4.14
N ALA A 581 2.79 7.65 -5.26
CA ALA A 581 3.61 8.10 -6.36
C ALA A 581 3.03 9.36 -7.04
N GLY A 582 1.70 9.40 -7.23
CA GLY A 582 1.01 10.57 -7.76
C GLY A 582 1.22 11.82 -6.91
N ALA A 583 1.02 11.72 -5.60
CA ALA A 583 1.24 12.82 -4.67
C ALA A 583 2.74 13.19 -4.54
N LEU A 584 3.63 12.20 -4.51
CA LEU A 584 5.07 12.39 -4.36
C LEU A 584 5.67 13.25 -5.48
N ILE A 585 5.28 13.02 -6.73
CA ILE A 585 5.72 13.84 -7.87
C ILE A 585 5.35 15.30 -7.66
N VAL A 586 4.12 15.57 -7.21
CA VAL A 586 3.63 16.92 -6.93
C VAL A 586 4.38 17.55 -5.74
N VAL A 587 4.61 16.79 -4.68
CA VAL A 587 5.34 17.23 -3.49
C VAL A 587 6.77 17.56 -3.80
N ILE A 588 7.50 16.70 -4.53
CA ILE A 588 8.89 16.96 -4.92
C ILE A 588 8.98 18.24 -5.74
N ALA A 589 8.10 18.40 -6.74
CA ALA A 589 8.08 19.59 -7.58
C ALA A 589 7.72 20.86 -6.78
N GLY A 590 6.76 20.78 -5.85
CA GLY A 590 6.36 21.86 -4.97
C GLY A 590 7.45 22.25 -3.97
N VAL A 591 8.14 21.28 -3.34
CA VAL A 591 9.28 21.53 -2.44
C VAL A 591 10.44 22.17 -3.20
N TRP A 592 10.75 21.66 -4.41
CA TRP A 592 11.78 22.27 -5.27
C TRP A 592 11.50 23.74 -5.54
N GLU A 593 10.25 24.10 -5.87
CA GLU A 593 9.82 25.49 -6.07
C GLU A 593 9.96 26.32 -4.77
N VAL A 594 9.59 25.71 -3.60
CA VAL A 594 9.75 26.36 -2.29
C VAL A 594 11.22 26.67 -2.00
N LEU A 595 12.15 25.82 -2.38
CA LEU A 595 13.59 26.00 -2.17
C LEU A 595 14.22 27.01 -3.14
N GLY A 596 13.44 27.60 -4.02
CA GLY A 596 13.86 28.67 -4.95
C GLY A 596 14.42 28.15 -6.26
N GLY A 597 14.14 26.91 -6.60
CA GLY A 597 14.38 26.30 -7.91
C GLY A 597 15.88 26.27 -8.29
N GLY A 598 16.47 25.14 -8.50
CA GLY A 598 17.88 25.04 -8.89
C GLY A 598 18.28 23.60 -9.19
N ARG A 599 19.36 23.39 -9.90
CA ARG A 599 19.82 22.05 -10.26
C ARG A 599 20.19 21.22 -9.02
N ARG A 600 20.87 21.83 -8.04
CA ARG A 600 21.25 21.15 -6.80
C ARG A 600 20.03 20.81 -5.96
N SER A 601 19.06 21.73 -5.84
CA SER A 601 17.81 21.45 -5.10
C SER A 601 16.97 20.38 -5.79
N ALA A 602 16.94 20.32 -7.13
CA ALA A 602 16.27 19.25 -7.86
C ALA A 602 16.85 17.87 -7.51
N LEU A 603 18.18 17.74 -7.56
CA LEU A 603 18.86 16.50 -7.21
C LEU A 603 18.64 16.12 -5.74
N LEU A 604 18.83 17.06 -4.80
CA LEU A 604 18.70 16.78 -3.37
C LEU A 604 17.28 16.41 -2.98
N VAL A 605 16.26 17.13 -3.43
CA VAL A 605 14.86 16.85 -3.08
C VAL A 605 14.41 15.52 -3.66
N THR A 606 14.78 15.22 -4.92
CA THR A 606 14.44 13.93 -5.52
C THR A 606 15.20 12.79 -4.86
N ALA A 607 16.47 12.94 -4.55
CA ALA A 607 17.26 11.91 -3.88
C ALA A 607 16.72 11.63 -2.47
N LEU A 608 16.35 12.65 -1.71
CA LEU A 608 15.84 12.48 -0.35
C LEU A 608 14.42 11.92 -0.34
N LEU A 609 13.46 12.61 -0.96
CA LEU A 609 12.06 12.21 -0.90
C LEU A 609 11.75 11.02 -1.83
N GLY A 610 12.27 11.08 -3.06
CA GLY A 610 12.08 10.01 -4.04
C GLY A 610 12.89 8.77 -3.69
N GLY A 611 14.13 8.93 -3.22
CA GLY A 611 14.97 7.82 -2.78
C GLY A 611 14.41 7.12 -1.54
N ALA A 612 13.94 7.88 -0.55
CA ALA A 612 13.28 7.31 0.63
C ALA A 612 12.00 6.55 0.25
N ALA A 613 11.17 7.12 -0.63
CA ALA A 613 9.98 6.44 -1.12
C ALA A 613 10.31 5.15 -1.89
N LEU A 614 11.32 5.19 -2.76
CA LEU A 614 11.79 4.03 -3.51
C LEU A 614 12.34 2.93 -2.59
N LEU A 615 13.05 3.31 -1.53
CA LEU A 615 13.58 2.35 -0.55
C LEU A 615 12.45 1.66 0.22
N VAL A 616 11.48 2.43 0.73
CA VAL A 616 10.36 1.84 1.48
C VAL A 616 9.47 0.99 0.57
N ASP A 617 9.18 1.46 -0.64
CA ASP A 617 8.31 0.78 -1.59
C ASP A 617 8.94 -0.51 -2.14
N GLY A 618 10.23 -0.45 -2.54
CA GLY A 618 10.91 -1.55 -3.24
C GLY A 618 11.60 -2.56 -2.34
N ALA A 619 11.95 -2.20 -1.08
CA ALA A 619 12.68 -3.12 -0.20
C ALA A 619 11.83 -4.34 0.17
N PRO A 620 12.37 -5.58 0.06
CA PRO A 620 11.62 -6.81 0.29
C PRO A 620 11.04 -6.94 1.71
N GLN A 621 11.66 -6.28 2.70
CA GLN A 621 11.21 -6.28 4.09
C GLN A 621 10.10 -5.28 4.39
N LEU A 622 9.91 -4.27 3.54
CA LEU A 622 9.02 -3.13 3.75
C LEU A 622 7.86 -3.16 2.76
N GLY A 623 8.00 -2.49 1.61
CA GLY A 623 6.96 -2.38 0.60
C GLY A 623 6.86 -3.60 -0.31
N ALA A 624 8.00 -4.24 -0.61
CA ALA A 624 8.11 -5.41 -1.49
C ALA A 624 7.44 -5.21 -2.87
N ASP A 625 7.34 -3.95 -3.36
CA ASP A 625 6.69 -3.62 -4.61
C ASP A 625 7.68 -3.43 -5.76
N VAL A 626 7.90 -4.52 -6.49
CA VAL A 626 8.77 -4.55 -7.68
C VAL A 626 8.24 -3.64 -8.80
N GLY A 627 6.93 -3.66 -9.01
CA GLY A 627 6.25 -2.84 -10.01
C GLY A 627 6.38 -1.35 -9.71
N GLY A 628 6.28 -1.01 -8.42
CA GLY A 628 6.52 0.34 -7.91
C GLY A 628 7.95 0.81 -8.16
N ALA A 629 8.95 0.00 -7.81
CA ALA A 629 10.36 0.34 -8.06
C ALA A 629 10.67 0.51 -9.55
N LEU A 630 10.18 -0.39 -10.41
CA LEU A 630 10.30 -0.28 -11.87
C LEU A 630 9.66 0.99 -12.43
N THR A 631 8.62 1.49 -11.78
CA THR A 631 7.88 2.70 -12.18
C THR A 631 8.52 3.98 -11.63
N LEU A 632 8.95 3.97 -10.37
CA LEU A 632 9.49 5.17 -9.70
C LEU A 632 10.83 5.60 -10.28
N VAL A 633 11.77 4.69 -10.54
CA VAL A 633 13.13 5.06 -11.00
C VAL A 633 13.10 5.90 -12.28
N PRO A 634 12.47 5.47 -13.39
CA PRO A 634 12.42 6.28 -14.60
C PRO A 634 11.61 7.57 -14.42
N THR A 635 10.55 7.53 -13.60
CA THR A 635 9.73 8.72 -13.34
C THR A 635 10.49 9.78 -12.55
N LEU A 636 11.19 9.41 -11.49
CA LEU A 636 11.99 10.32 -10.68
C LEU A 636 13.18 10.88 -11.47
N ALA A 637 13.82 10.06 -12.31
CA ALA A 637 14.87 10.51 -13.21
C ALA A 637 14.34 11.55 -14.23
N PHE A 638 13.15 11.30 -14.81
CA PHE A 638 12.50 12.25 -15.71
C PHE A 638 12.12 13.56 -15.01
N LEU A 639 11.55 13.49 -13.80
CA LEU A 639 11.22 14.64 -12.98
C LEU A 639 12.46 15.48 -12.68
N THR A 640 13.51 14.83 -12.20
CA THR A 640 14.78 15.49 -11.88
C THR A 640 15.38 16.18 -13.07
N ALA A 641 15.42 15.50 -14.22
CA ALA A 641 15.93 16.08 -15.47
C ALA A 641 15.11 17.32 -15.88
N GLY A 642 13.79 17.25 -15.78
CA GLY A 642 12.90 18.38 -16.11
C GLY A 642 13.07 19.57 -15.17
N LEU A 643 13.16 19.33 -13.85
CA LEU A 643 13.41 20.38 -12.84
C LEU A 643 14.83 20.97 -12.99
N ALA A 644 15.83 20.16 -13.30
CA ALA A 644 17.19 20.59 -13.55
C ALA A 644 17.43 21.20 -14.94
N ASN A 645 16.39 21.27 -15.78
CA ASN A 645 16.45 21.74 -17.17
C ASN A 645 17.44 20.97 -18.06
N LEU A 646 17.50 19.64 -17.87
CA LEU A 646 18.33 18.75 -18.66
C LEU A 646 17.53 18.13 -19.80
N ARG A 647 18.07 18.10 -21.01
CA ARG A 647 17.48 17.36 -22.12
C ARG A 647 17.83 15.88 -22.01
N LEU A 648 16.82 15.01 -22.04
CA LEU A 648 17.01 13.57 -22.04
C LEU A 648 17.29 13.11 -23.48
N SER A 649 18.52 12.70 -23.76
CA SER A 649 18.91 12.02 -25.00
C SER A 649 18.61 10.52 -24.90
N TRP A 650 18.61 9.79 -26.01
CA TRP A 650 18.42 8.34 -26.04
C TRP A 650 19.43 7.58 -25.16
N ARG A 651 20.70 8.05 -25.12
CA ARG A 651 21.75 7.48 -24.26
C ARG A 651 21.42 7.65 -22.77
N ARG A 652 20.82 8.78 -22.36
CA ARG A 652 20.38 9.00 -20.98
C ARG A 652 19.18 8.11 -20.63
N TRP A 653 18.26 7.87 -21.57
CA TRP A 653 17.17 6.91 -21.39
C TRP A 653 17.71 5.48 -21.21
N LEU A 654 18.70 5.06 -21.98
CA LEU A 654 19.39 3.78 -21.78
C LEU A 654 20.05 3.70 -20.40
N ALA A 655 20.72 4.77 -19.96
CA ALA A 655 21.31 4.83 -18.62
C ALA A 655 20.25 4.74 -17.51
N ILE A 656 19.09 5.41 -17.67
CA ILE A 656 17.96 5.31 -16.73
C ILE A 656 17.45 3.85 -16.71
N GLY A 657 17.30 3.21 -17.86
CA GLY A 657 16.91 1.80 -17.93
C GLY A 657 17.92 0.89 -17.23
N ALA A 658 19.22 1.08 -17.46
CA ALA A 658 20.27 0.32 -16.78
C ALA A 658 20.25 0.53 -15.26
N ILE A 659 20.07 1.77 -14.79
CA ILE A 659 19.91 2.07 -13.36
C ILE A 659 18.66 1.40 -12.80
N THR A 660 17.55 1.39 -13.52
CA THR A 660 16.32 0.71 -13.11
C THR A 660 16.57 -0.78 -12.88
N VAL A 661 17.23 -1.44 -13.86
CA VAL A 661 17.60 -2.85 -13.74
C VAL A 661 18.55 -3.09 -12.58
N LEU A 662 19.54 -2.21 -12.38
CA LEU A 662 20.49 -2.31 -11.27
C LEU A 662 19.79 -2.19 -9.91
N VAL A 663 18.87 -1.24 -9.74
CA VAL A 663 18.14 -1.03 -8.48
C VAL A 663 17.24 -2.22 -8.17
N VAL A 664 16.45 -2.66 -9.14
CA VAL A 664 15.54 -3.82 -8.96
C VAL A 664 16.35 -5.11 -8.77
N GLY A 665 17.44 -5.27 -9.54
CA GLY A 665 18.38 -6.39 -9.36
C GLY A 665 19.03 -6.37 -7.99
N GLY A 666 19.39 -5.21 -7.46
CA GLY A 666 19.90 -5.04 -6.10
C GLY A 666 18.88 -5.50 -5.04
N PHE A 667 17.62 -5.11 -5.16
CA PHE A 667 16.57 -5.61 -4.27
C PHE A 667 16.39 -7.13 -4.40
N ALA A 668 16.49 -7.70 -5.61
CA ALA A 668 16.41 -9.15 -5.83
C ALA A 668 17.58 -9.90 -5.17
N VAL A 669 18.80 -9.36 -5.28
CA VAL A 669 19.99 -9.93 -4.62
C VAL A 669 19.82 -9.90 -3.10
N VAL A 670 19.38 -8.76 -2.54
CA VAL A 670 19.11 -8.64 -1.10
C VAL A 670 18.08 -9.68 -0.66
N ASP A 671 17.02 -9.89 -1.44
CA ASP A 671 15.98 -10.89 -1.15
C ASP A 671 16.52 -12.33 -1.19
N LEU A 672 17.41 -12.64 -2.13
CA LEU A 672 18.03 -13.96 -2.26
C LEU A 672 19.07 -14.26 -1.17
N LEU A 673 19.75 -13.22 -0.66
CA LEU A 673 20.77 -13.37 0.39
C LEU A 673 20.19 -13.42 1.81
N ARG A 674 18.89 -13.15 1.96
CA ARG A 674 18.23 -13.20 3.28
C ARG A 674 18.13 -14.63 3.79
N PRO A 675 18.29 -14.86 5.10
CA PRO A 675 17.91 -16.13 5.71
C PRO A 675 16.39 -16.31 5.60
N GLY A 676 15.95 -17.48 5.14
CA GLY A 676 14.54 -17.82 4.90
C GLY A 676 14.20 -17.95 3.42
N GLU A 677 12.92 -18.15 3.12
CA GLU A 677 12.47 -18.28 1.73
C GLU A 677 12.37 -16.90 1.05
N PRO A 678 12.81 -16.80 -0.22
CA PRO A 678 12.76 -15.56 -0.97
C PRO A 678 11.31 -15.13 -1.27
N THR A 679 11.09 -13.84 -1.30
CA THR A 679 9.79 -13.26 -1.69
C THR A 679 9.51 -13.50 -3.18
N HIS A 680 8.41 -12.95 -3.69
CA HIS A 680 8.08 -13.00 -5.13
C HIS A 680 9.21 -12.46 -6.03
N LEU A 681 9.99 -11.46 -5.56
CA LEU A 681 11.09 -10.90 -6.32
C LEU A 681 12.26 -11.87 -6.44
N GLY A 682 12.67 -12.49 -5.33
CA GLY A 682 13.74 -13.47 -5.35
C GLY A 682 13.35 -14.74 -6.12
N ARG A 683 12.10 -15.19 -6.03
CA ARG A 683 11.57 -16.28 -6.87
C ARG A 683 11.61 -15.93 -8.35
N PHE A 684 11.18 -14.73 -8.73
CA PHE A 684 11.27 -14.25 -10.11
C PHE A 684 12.72 -14.19 -10.60
N ALA A 685 13.66 -13.71 -9.76
CA ALA A 685 15.08 -13.68 -10.11
C ALA A 685 15.65 -15.10 -10.37
N ARG A 686 15.24 -16.10 -9.59
CA ARG A 686 15.59 -17.51 -9.88
C ARG A 686 15.01 -17.96 -11.21
N GLN A 687 13.73 -17.68 -11.48
CA GLN A 687 13.09 -18.01 -12.77
C GLN A 687 13.77 -17.35 -13.98
N VAL A 688 14.33 -16.15 -13.80
CA VAL A 688 15.16 -15.50 -14.84
C VAL A 688 16.47 -16.27 -15.03
N ALA A 689 17.13 -16.67 -13.93
CA ALA A 689 18.37 -17.45 -13.98
C ALA A 689 18.16 -18.84 -14.60
N ASP A 690 17.02 -19.48 -14.34
CA ASP A 690 16.66 -20.81 -14.84
C ASP A 690 16.05 -20.77 -16.26
N GLY A 691 15.92 -19.59 -16.87
CA GLY A 691 15.36 -19.40 -18.21
C GLY A 691 13.82 -19.54 -18.31
N SER A 692 13.11 -19.79 -17.21
CA SER A 692 11.65 -19.98 -17.16
C SER A 692 10.83 -18.69 -17.14
N ALA A 693 11.48 -17.53 -17.00
CA ALA A 693 10.83 -16.21 -16.91
C ALA A 693 9.97 -15.84 -18.13
N ALA A 694 10.28 -16.35 -19.32
CA ALA A 694 9.51 -16.06 -20.53
C ALA A 694 8.03 -16.49 -20.42
N GLY A 695 7.75 -17.62 -19.75
CA GLY A 695 6.40 -18.07 -19.46
C GLY A 695 5.62 -17.13 -18.52
N VAL A 696 6.32 -16.51 -17.55
CA VAL A 696 5.72 -15.53 -16.62
C VAL A 696 5.39 -14.24 -17.36
N LEU A 697 6.32 -13.75 -18.19
CA LEU A 697 6.08 -12.55 -19.03
C LEU A 697 4.93 -12.77 -19.99
N GLY A 698 4.86 -13.94 -20.65
CA GLY A 698 3.77 -14.29 -21.56
C GLY A 698 2.41 -14.29 -20.88
N ARG A 699 2.30 -14.89 -19.69
CA ARG A 699 1.06 -14.86 -18.89
C ARG A 699 0.67 -13.43 -18.48
N LYS A 700 1.64 -12.60 -18.07
CA LYS A 700 1.37 -11.19 -17.73
C LYS A 700 0.90 -10.38 -18.94
N ALA A 701 1.55 -10.57 -20.09
CA ALA A 701 1.13 -9.93 -21.33
C ALA A 701 -0.28 -10.36 -21.76
N TYR A 702 -0.58 -11.65 -21.64
CA TYR A 702 -1.92 -12.17 -21.90
C TYR A 702 -2.96 -11.63 -20.89
N ALA A 703 -2.64 -11.59 -19.62
CA ALA A 703 -3.52 -11.01 -18.59
C ALA A 703 -3.83 -9.53 -18.84
N LEU A 704 -2.86 -8.76 -19.38
CA LEU A 704 -3.05 -7.37 -19.75
C LEU A 704 -3.95 -7.19 -20.98
N ILE A 705 -3.80 -8.03 -21.99
CA ILE A 705 -4.46 -7.87 -23.30
C ILE A 705 -5.71 -8.77 -23.41
N GLY A 706 -5.67 -9.96 -22.82
CA GLY A 706 -6.71 -10.99 -22.95
C GLY A 706 -8.13 -10.48 -22.68
N PRO A 707 -8.41 -9.77 -21.58
CA PRO A 707 -9.77 -9.26 -21.30
C PRO A 707 -10.34 -8.37 -22.40
N PHE A 708 -9.50 -7.61 -23.10
CA PHE A 708 -9.92 -6.72 -24.18
C PHE A 708 -10.16 -7.45 -25.50
N VAL A 709 -9.56 -8.62 -25.67
CA VAL A 709 -9.75 -9.47 -26.84
C VAL A 709 -10.92 -10.41 -26.66
N THR A 710 -11.10 -10.97 -25.45
CA THR A 710 -12.09 -12.00 -25.17
C THR A 710 -13.46 -11.45 -24.76
N LYS A 711 -13.53 -10.23 -24.20
CA LYS A 711 -14.78 -9.63 -23.71
C LYS A 711 -15.11 -8.35 -24.49
N PRO A 712 -16.12 -8.35 -25.38
CA PRO A 712 -16.43 -7.17 -26.22
C PRO A 712 -16.78 -5.92 -25.42
N ILE A 713 -17.37 -6.06 -24.23
CA ILE A 713 -17.66 -4.92 -23.35
C ILE A 713 -16.38 -4.26 -22.84
N MET A 714 -15.33 -5.02 -22.58
CA MET A 714 -14.02 -4.49 -22.16
C MET A 714 -13.29 -3.82 -23.33
N ALA A 715 -13.41 -4.37 -24.53
CA ALA A 715 -12.91 -3.74 -25.75
C ALA A 715 -13.60 -2.39 -26.01
N ALA A 716 -14.93 -2.33 -25.87
CA ALA A 716 -15.70 -1.08 -25.98
C ALA A 716 -15.30 -0.07 -24.91
N ALA A 717 -15.12 -0.50 -23.67
CA ALA A 717 -14.66 0.35 -22.57
C ALA A 717 -13.26 0.92 -22.85
N LEU A 718 -12.35 0.11 -23.38
CA LEU A 718 -11.00 0.56 -23.78
C LEU A 718 -11.08 1.57 -24.91
N ALA A 719 -11.89 1.31 -25.94
CA ALA A 719 -12.10 2.24 -27.04
C ALA A 719 -12.66 3.59 -26.55
N CYS A 720 -13.67 3.58 -25.67
CA CYS A 720 -14.18 4.78 -25.02
C CYS A 720 -13.09 5.51 -24.23
N ALA A 721 -12.28 4.79 -23.44
CA ALA A 721 -11.18 5.38 -22.69
C ALA A 721 -10.14 6.05 -23.60
N VAL A 722 -9.79 5.40 -24.72
CA VAL A 722 -8.86 5.97 -25.73
C VAL A 722 -9.45 7.24 -26.34
N VAL A 723 -10.74 7.25 -26.70
CA VAL A 723 -11.42 8.44 -27.24
C VAL A 723 -11.43 9.58 -26.21
N ILE A 724 -11.74 9.29 -24.94
CA ILE A 724 -11.74 10.28 -23.85
C ILE A 724 -10.34 10.87 -23.67
N VAL A 725 -9.31 10.03 -23.64
CA VAL A 725 -7.91 10.46 -23.49
C VAL A 725 -7.48 11.30 -24.71
N ALA A 726 -7.82 10.88 -25.93
CA ALA A 726 -7.52 11.63 -27.15
C ALA A 726 -8.23 12.99 -27.16
N ALA A 727 -9.51 13.04 -26.78
CA ALA A 727 -10.27 14.28 -26.66
C ALA A 727 -9.68 15.21 -25.57
N ALA A 728 -9.29 14.67 -24.42
CA ALA A 728 -8.65 15.43 -23.34
C ALA A 728 -7.28 16.00 -23.78
N LEU A 729 -6.47 15.21 -24.49
CA LEU A 729 -5.19 15.65 -25.06
C LEU A 729 -5.38 16.73 -26.13
N TRP A 730 -6.35 16.53 -27.04
CA TRP A 730 -6.69 17.53 -28.06
C TRP A 730 -7.16 18.84 -27.42
N TRP A 731 -8.09 18.76 -26.46
CA TRP A 731 -8.57 19.92 -25.72
C TRP A 731 -7.43 20.59 -24.94
N GLY A 732 -6.60 19.83 -24.26
CA GLY A 732 -5.44 20.33 -23.52
C GLY A 732 -4.45 21.06 -24.43
N ARG A 733 -4.13 20.47 -25.61
CA ARG A 733 -3.28 21.11 -26.61
C ARG A 733 -3.90 22.40 -27.13
N ARG A 734 -5.23 22.45 -27.32
CA ARG A 734 -5.95 23.65 -27.71
C ARG A 734 -5.87 24.73 -26.62
N GLN A 735 -6.04 24.39 -25.36
CA GLN A 735 -5.91 25.31 -24.24
C GLN A 735 -4.48 25.85 -24.10
N VAL A 736 -3.45 25.01 -24.24
CA VAL A 736 -2.05 25.43 -24.21
C VAL A 736 -1.74 26.39 -25.37
N ARG A 737 -2.27 26.15 -26.59
CA ARG A 737 -2.12 27.07 -27.72
C ARG A 737 -2.82 28.41 -27.44
N ALA A 738 -4.07 28.35 -26.98
CA ALA A 738 -4.79 29.55 -26.59
C ALA A 738 -4.07 30.33 -25.48
N TRP A 739 -3.50 29.66 -24.51
CA TRP A 739 -2.65 30.27 -23.47
C TRP A 739 -1.44 30.99 -24.04
N ARG A 740 -0.70 30.33 -24.95
CA ARG A 740 0.48 30.91 -25.60
C ARG A 740 0.13 32.14 -26.46
N ASN A 741 -1.07 32.15 -27.06
CA ASN A 741 -1.55 33.23 -27.89
C ASN A 741 -2.25 34.34 -27.07
N GLY A 742 -2.31 34.23 -25.73
CA GLY A 742 -2.98 35.19 -24.86
C GLY A 742 -4.52 35.19 -24.94
N THR A 743 -5.12 34.26 -25.71
CA THR A 743 -6.57 34.16 -25.92
C THR A 743 -7.23 33.16 -24.94
N SER A 744 -6.48 32.55 -24.03
CA SER A 744 -7.03 31.64 -23.06
C SER A 744 -7.91 32.35 -22.03
N PRO A 745 -9.13 31.83 -21.71
CA PRO A 745 -9.95 32.35 -20.64
C PRO A 745 -9.29 32.26 -19.26
N TYR A 746 -8.16 31.54 -19.16
CA TYR A 746 -7.38 31.37 -17.93
C TYR A 746 -6.10 32.24 -17.92
N ALA A 747 -5.89 33.11 -18.93
CA ALA A 747 -4.67 33.94 -19.04
C ALA A 747 -4.44 34.80 -17.78
N TRP A 748 -5.51 35.19 -17.10
CA TRP A 748 -5.47 35.95 -15.85
C TRP A 748 -4.80 35.23 -14.67
N LEU A 749 -4.60 33.90 -14.74
CA LEU A 749 -3.86 33.13 -13.75
C LEU A 749 -2.34 33.24 -13.95
N ALA A 750 -1.88 33.73 -15.08
CA ALA A 750 -0.46 33.95 -15.33
C ALA A 750 0.04 35.14 -14.47
N PRO A 751 1.25 35.02 -13.85
CA PRO A 751 1.86 36.15 -13.19
C PRO A 751 2.08 37.26 -14.23
N THR A 752 1.52 38.44 -14.02
CA THR A 752 1.84 39.60 -14.81
C THR A 752 3.29 39.96 -14.57
N ALA A 753 4.10 39.94 -15.63
CA ALA A 753 5.39 40.60 -15.61
C ALA A 753 5.14 42.10 -15.44
N HIS A 754 5.28 42.61 -14.21
CA HIS A 754 5.27 44.04 -13.96
C HIS A 754 6.59 44.60 -14.50
N GLY A 755 6.52 45.35 -15.54
CA GLY A 755 7.63 46.14 -16.05
C GLY A 755 7.68 46.32 -17.56
N ASP A 756 6.55 46.59 -18.23
CA ASP A 756 6.63 47.24 -19.55
C ASP A 756 5.88 48.57 -19.48
N ASN A 757 6.61 49.62 -19.20
CA ASN A 757 6.23 50.97 -19.44
C ASN A 757 6.20 51.22 -20.98
N PRO A 758 5.08 51.50 -21.64
CA PRO A 758 5.04 51.61 -23.10
C PRO A 758 5.47 53.01 -23.61
N ARG A 759 6.58 53.53 -23.09
CA ARG A 759 7.13 54.77 -23.60
C ARG A 759 8.66 54.70 -23.62
N VAL A 760 9.23 54.09 -24.66
CA VAL A 760 10.40 54.55 -25.41
C VAL A 760 10.49 53.66 -26.65
N GLY A 761 10.37 54.26 -27.83
CA GLY A 761 10.58 53.58 -29.10
C GLY A 761 12.08 53.31 -29.29
N GLY A 762 12.34 52.11 -29.70
CA GLY A 762 13.65 51.61 -30.08
C GLY A 762 13.49 50.27 -30.77
N GLN A 763 13.58 50.30 -32.08
CA GLN A 763 13.61 49.15 -32.97
C GLN A 763 14.89 48.34 -32.68
N GLU A 764 14.75 47.13 -32.14
CA GLU A 764 15.76 46.06 -32.28
C GLU A 764 15.09 44.73 -32.55
N SER A 765 15.31 44.25 -33.75
CA SER A 765 14.93 42.93 -34.27
C SER A 765 15.83 41.87 -33.63
N GLY A 766 15.32 41.27 -32.54
CA GLY A 766 15.92 40.07 -31.94
C GLY A 766 14.78 39.13 -31.56
N SER A 767 14.77 37.92 -32.13
CA SER A 767 13.81 36.86 -31.87
C SER A 767 13.51 36.68 -30.39
N PRO A 768 12.25 36.79 -29.92
CA PRO A 768 11.93 36.57 -28.52
C PRO A 768 11.93 35.07 -28.25
N THR A 769 13.06 34.54 -27.79
CA THR A 769 13.01 33.32 -26.99
C THR A 769 12.31 33.69 -25.69
N ARG A 770 10.96 33.67 -25.71
CA ARG A 770 10.12 33.81 -24.50
C ARG A 770 10.45 32.66 -23.54
N GLY A 771 11.43 32.88 -22.68
CA GLY A 771 11.72 32.05 -21.54
C GLY A 771 10.48 32.03 -20.63
N MET A 772 9.83 30.89 -20.49
CA MET A 772 8.78 30.65 -19.50
C MET A 772 9.33 31.03 -18.12
N SER A 773 8.61 31.88 -17.36
CA SER A 773 9.03 32.27 -16.01
C SER A 773 9.30 31.02 -15.15
N PRO A 774 10.27 31.06 -14.23
CA PRO A 774 10.60 29.91 -13.38
C PRO A 774 9.39 29.29 -12.65
N SER A 775 8.40 30.11 -12.32
CA SER A 775 7.15 29.69 -11.64
C SER A 775 6.23 28.77 -12.44
N GLY A 776 6.35 28.69 -13.76
CA GLY A 776 5.53 27.77 -14.59
C GLY A 776 6.23 26.44 -14.91
N ARG A 777 7.53 26.33 -14.67
CA ARG A 777 8.33 25.16 -15.06
C ARG A 777 8.01 23.93 -14.21
N TRP A 778 7.86 24.10 -12.90
CA TRP A 778 7.58 23.01 -12.00
C TRP A 778 6.23 22.32 -12.31
N VAL A 779 5.19 23.08 -12.63
CA VAL A 779 3.87 22.56 -12.99
C VAL A 779 3.95 21.71 -14.27
N THR A 780 4.60 22.25 -15.32
CA THR A 780 4.71 21.52 -16.60
C THR A 780 5.59 20.30 -16.48
N THR A 781 6.63 20.34 -15.63
CA THR A 781 7.47 19.18 -15.36
C THR A 781 6.72 18.14 -14.55
N ALA A 782 5.99 18.52 -13.50
CA ALA A 782 5.14 17.62 -12.72
C ALA A 782 4.10 16.93 -13.61
N LEU A 783 3.37 17.68 -14.45
CA LEU A 783 2.38 17.11 -15.38
C LEU A 783 2.99 16.09 -16.36
N LYS A 784 4.15 16.39 -16.93
CA LYS A 784 4.84 15.46 -17.83
C LYS A 784 5.32 14.21 -17.07
N SER A 785 5.83 14.39 -15.86
CA SER A 785 6.27 13.28 -15.00
C SER A 785 5.11 12.41 -14.55
N LEU A 786 3.96 13.00 -14.25
CA LEU A 786 2.71 12.24 -13.99
C LEU A 786 2.27 11.44 -15.22
N GLY A 787 2.45 11.99 -16.43
CA GLY A 787 2.21 11.25 -17.67
C GLY A 787 3.14 10.04 -17.82
N VAL A 788 4.44 10.20 -17.54
CA VAL A 788 5.41 9.10 -17.52
C VAL A 788 5.06 8.08 -16.45
N LEU A 789 4.79 8.54 -15.22
CA LEU A 789 4.34 7.70 -14.10
C LEU A 789 3.14 6.84 -14.51
N THR A 790 2.09 7.48 -15.03
CA THR A 790 0.86 6.79 -15.42
C THR A 790 1.11 5.75 -16.52
N LEU A 791 1.88 6.12 -17.55
CA LEU A 791 2.19 5.20 -18.65
C LEU A 791 2.94 3.96 -18.14
N VAL A 792 4.01 4.16 -17.37
CA VAL A 792 4.83 3.05 -16.88
C VAL A 792 4.04 2.22 -15.87
N ALA A 793 3.31 2.86 -14.95
CA ALA A 793 2.48 2.17 -13.95
C ALA A 793 1.42 1.26 -14.60
N VAL A 794 0.72 1.74 -15.63
CA VAL A 794 -0.29 0.95 -16.36
C VAL A 794 0.33 -0.24 -17.08
N LEU A 795 1.54 -0.10 -17.61
CA LEU A 795 2.22 -1.16 -18.36
C LEU A 795 2.88 -2.22 -17.47
N VAL A 796 3.35 -1.82 -16.28
CA VAL A 796 4.16 -2.70 -15.42
C VAL A 796 3.33 -3.37 -14.32
N ASN A 797 2.31 -2.67 -13.80
CA ASN A 797 1.52 -3.17 -12.67
C ASN A 797 0.30 -4.00 -13.11
N ASP A 798 -0.02 -5.02 -12.35
CA ASP A 798 -1.13 -5.95 -12.61
C ASP A 798 -2.52 -5.26 -12.55
N SER A 799 -2.62 -4.12 -11.89
CA SER A 799 -3.86 -3.32 -11.79
C SER A 799 -4.16 -2.48 -13.04
N GLY A 800 -3.24 -2.41 -14.02
CA GLY A 800 -3.45 -1.79 -15.32
C GLY A 800 -4.03 -0.37 -15.26
N VAL A 801 -5.15 -0.14 -15.97
CA VAL A 801 -5.76 1.19 -16.12
C VAL A 801 -6.24 1.82 -14.82
N THR A 802 -6.58 1.02 -13.79
CA THR A 802 -7.02 1.55 -12.48
C THR A 802 -5.95 2.38 -11.79
N MET A 803 -4.66 2.08 -12.07
CA MET A 803 -3.53 2.88 -11.58
C MET A 803 -3.64 4.35 -12.01
N ALA A 804 -4.03 4.60 -13.26
CA ALA A 804 -4.22 5.97 -13.79
C ALA A 804 -5.28 6.75 -12.99
N GLY A 805 -6.36 6.07 -12.61
CA GLY A 805 -7.44 6.67 -11.80
C GLY A 805 -6.97 7.11 -10.41
N PHE A 806 -6.21 6.28 -9.72
CA PHE A 806 -5.70 6.59 -8.38
C PHE A 806 -4.55 7.62 -8.40
N ILE A 807 -3.66 7.57 -9.41
CA ILE A 807 -2.66 8.63 -9.65
C ILE A 807 -3.35 9.97 -9.84
N LEU A 808 -4.41 10.02 -10.68
CA LEU A 808 -5.20 11.23 -10.91
C LEU A 808 -5.86 11.72 -9.62
N ALA A 809 -6.47 10.81 -8.85
CA ALA A 809 -7.18 11.12 -7.62
C ALA A 809 -6.29 11.76 -6.55
N ALA A 810 -5.03 11.36 -6.45
CA ALA A 810 -4.06 11.95 -5.53
C ALA A 810 -3.39 13.22 -6.10
N ALA A 811 -2.95 13.16 -7.37
CA ALA A 811 -2.13 14.22 -7.95
C ALA A 811 -2.94 15.44 -8.39
N ALA A 812 -4.15 15.27 -8.94
CA ALA A 812 -4.90 16.37 -9.51
C ALA A 812 -5.37 17.39 -8.47
N PRO A 813 -5.98 17.00 -7.33
CA PRO A 813 -6.33 17.96 -6.28
C PRO A 813 -5.10 18.67 -5.71
N ALA A 814 -4.01 17.93 -5.45
CA ALA A 814 -2.77 18.47 -4.89
C ALA A 814 -2.12 19.50 -5.85
N LEU A 815 -2.00 19.15 -7.13
CA LEU A 815 -1.43 20.03 -8.14
C LEU A 815 -2.27 21.30 -8.34
N LEU A 816 -3.60 21.13 -8.39
CA LEU A 816 -4.53 22.25 -8.54
C LEU A 816 -4.46 23.19 -7.32
N ALA A 817 -4.46 22.63 -6.11
CA ALA A 817 -4.33 23.40 -4.88
C ALA A 817 -3.05 24.24 -4.85
N LEU A 818 -1.91 23.62 -5.17
CA LEU A 818 -0.60 24.30 -5.17
C LEU A 818 -0.50 25.37 -6.26
N THR A 819 -1.02 25.10 -7.46
CA THR A 819 -0.98 26.06 -8.58
C THR A 819 -1.84 27.29 -8.30
N LEU A 820 -3.06 27.09 -7.80
CA LEU A 820 -3.98 28.19 -7.51
C LEU A 820 -3.55 29.00 -6.27
N ALA A 821 -3.00 28.33 -5.24
CA ALA A 821 -2.46 29.02 -4.07
C ALA A 821 -1.19 29.83 -4.42
N GLY A 822 -0.36 29.34 -5.35
CA GLY A 822 0.83 30.06 -5.83
C GLY A 822 0.49 31.33 -6.61
N SER A 823 -0.64 31.37 -7.33
CA SER A 823 -1.09 32.55 -8.07
C SER A 823 -1.56 33.71 -7.18
N GLU A 824 -1.85 33.47 -5.89
CA GLU A 824 -2.12 34.54 -4.90
C GLU A 824 -0.89 35.38 -4.56
N SER A 825 0.29 34.79 -4.65
CA SER A 825 1.54 35.41 -4.25
C SER A 825 2.13 36.34 -5.33
N ALA A 826 1.62 36.24 -6.55
CA ALA A 826 2.12 36.98 -7.70
C ALA A 826 1.39 38.32 -7.91
N ARG A 827 0.33 38.60 -7.17
CA ARG A 827 -0.39 39.87 -7.11
C ARG A 827 -0.06 40.63 -5.85
#